data_77d3e93af776058b27a23e9f7cb812f5
#
_entry.id   77d3e93af776058b27a23e9f7cb812f5
#
_cell.length_a   1.000
_cell.length_b   1.000
_cell.length_c   1.000
_cell.angle_alpha   90.00
_cell.angle_beta   90.00
_cell.angle_gamma   90.00
#
_symmetry.space_group_name_H-M   'P 1'
#
loop_
_entity.id
_entity.type
_entity.pdbx_description
1 polymer ?
#
loop_
_entity_poly.entity_id
_entity_poly.type
_entity_poly.pdbx_seq_one_letter_code
_entity_poly.pdbx_strand_id
1 'polypeptide(L)'
;MSEAAIVLPALGKTEWQLLWFVLICAFIGLAYGLYLVARVMREDPGSPKMVEVSLAIQEGAMAYLGRQFKTMIWFVIAITVGLFLMYRNVYSGEEALRYIPIGISIAFLMGVFASYGAGYVGMWLAVRANTRTAHAALQSFKAALELAFRAGAVSGMFTVGFGLLGATTIFLIFQENAMKVLVGFGFGGCLAALFMRVGGGIFTKAADVGADLTGKLEKGIPEDDPRNAAVIADNVGDNVGDCAGMAADVFESYEVTLVAAIILAAACLGDVAFRDYYGAQASGFALKLIIFPLLVRAAGVFSSIIGIWAVRVRGKMKDPMRPISNGFIIAGIASIIGFAAINHFYLIDPRTGSPDWRFFWATSVGIFLAIVTMWLTNYFTHPDKLPTTETALATKTGPATMLLTGMGVGLESTVWAILSICGTIIASMLIFHGNLSLSAYGIALAGLGLLTTTGFILAMDTYGPITDNAMGIFEMSGTKEVTSGEIGRNVAWLDAIGNTTKALTKGLAIATAVIAATALFRSFIDEAKLSEIGIQVNLPSVFVGLLIGGAVPFLFSSFAIKAVGRSAFEVVEEVRRQFREKPGIMDWKEKPDYGRCVQIVTATAQKELLGPGILAIATPIAVAFSLGAGALGGYLAGAILTGQLLAVFMANTGATWDNAKKKIEDGFLGGKGTDYHKAAIIGDTVGDPFKDTAGPALNPMIKVMNLVGILIAPFAIRNLNWGVRGLIMAVCLIL
;
A
#
# COMPACT_ATOMS: atom_id res chain seq x y z
N MET A 1 -23.97 20.72 5.65
CA MET A 1 -24.29 20.75 4.19
C MET A 1 -23.67 19.50 3.60
N SER A 2 -24.31 18.80 2.65
CA SER A 2 -23.67 17.70 1.96
C SER A 2 -22.53 18.22 1.06
N GLU A 3 -21.48 17.45 0.84
CA GLU A 3 -20.38 17.80 -0.07
C GLU A 3 -20.89 18.18 -1.48
N ALA A 4 -21.96 17.52 -1.93
CA ALA A 4 -22.63 17.85 -3.19
C ALA A 4 -23.15 19.31 -3.26
N ALA A 5 -23.43 19.92 -2.11
CA ALA A 5 -23.92 21.31 -2.02
C ALA A 5 -22.79 22.33 -1.74
N ILE A 6 -21.57 21.87 -1.40
CA ILE A 6 -20.43 22.76 -1.17
C ILE A 6 -19.85 23.17 -2.53
N VAL A 7 -19.89 24.47 -2.82
CA VAL A 7 -19.16 25.08 -3.93
C VAL A 7 -17.94 25.75 -3.35
N LEU A 8 -16.76 25.41 -3.86
CA LEU A 8 -15.52 26.03 -3.41
C LEU A 8 -15.49 27.51 -3.80
N PRO A 9 -14.83 28.36 -3.02
CA PRO A 9 -14.61 29.75 -3.42
C PRO A 9 -13.82 29.80 -4.74
N ALA A 10 -14.11 30.82 -5.57
CA ALA A 10 -13.38 31.02 -6.82
C ALA A 10 -11.87 31.15 -6.56
N LEU A 11 -11.07 30.49 -7.40
CA LEU A 11 -9.62 30.52 -7.29
C LEU A 11 -9.08 31.93 -7.56
N GLY A 12 -8.35 32.49 -6.62
CA GLY A 12 -7.63 33.73 -6.79
C GLY A 12 -6.38 33.56 -7.66
N LYS A 13 -5.74 34.68 -8.01
CA LYS A 13 -4.51 34.70 -8.81
C LYS A 13 -3.37 33.90 -8.14
N THR A 14 -3.27 34.01 -6.83
CA THR A 14 -2.25 33.29 -6.03
C THR A 14 -2.46 31.78 -6.07
N GLU A 15 -3.70 31.33 -5.88
CA GLU A 15 -4.05 29.90 -5.90
C GLU A 15 -3.80 29.30 -7.29
N TRP A 16 -4.10 30.00 -8.36
CA TRP A 16 -3.75 29.60 -9.72
C TRP A 16 -2.24 29.43 -9.91
N GLN A 17 -1.44 30.37 -9.43
CA GLN A 17 0.02 30.29 -9.51
C GLN A 17 0.56 29.10 -8.71
N LEU A 18 -0.01 28.86 -7.52
CA LEU A 18 0.39 27.73 -6.67
C LEU A 18 0.02 26.38 -7.30
N LEU A 19 -1.16 26.25 -7.92
CA LEU A 19 -1.54 25.02 -8.64
C LEU A 19 -0.60 24.74 -9.80
N TRP A 20 -0.22 25.76 -10.58
CA TRP A 20 0.80 25.59 -11.64
C TRP A 20 2.16 25.21 -11.06
N PHE A 21 2.56 25.79 -9.93
CA PHE A 21 3.78 25.40 -9.24
C PHE A 21 3.74 23.93 -8.82
N VAL A 22 2.64 23.46 -8.23
CA VAL A 22 2.43 22.06 -7.84
C VAL A 22 2.50 21.14 -9.07
N LEU A 23 1.89 21.54 -10.19
CA LEU A 23 1.96 20.79 -11.44
C LEU A 23 3.41 20.65 -11.94
N ILE A 24 4.19 21.72 -11.88
CA ILE A 24 5.62 21.69 -12.23
C ILE A 24 6.37 20.74 -11.30
N CYS A 25 6.07 20.73 -9.99
CA CYS A 25 6.67 19.80 -9.03
C CYS A 25 6.36 18.33 -9.39
N ALA A 26 5.13 18.03 -9.85
CA ALA A 26 4.77 16.70 -10.33
C ALA A 26 5.63 16.28 -11.53
N PHE A 27 5.83 17.17 -12.51
CA PHE A 27 6.71 16.90 -13.65
C PHE A 27 8.19 16.76 -13.25
N ILE A 28 8.67 17.51 -12.25
CA ILE A 28 10.03 17.35 -11.70
C ILE A 28 10.18 15.95 -11.11
N GLY A 29 9.17 15.47 -10.36
CA GLY A 29 9.17 14.11 -9.81
C GLY A 29 9.25 13.04 -10.90
N LEU A 30 8.41 13.14 -11.93
CA LEU A 30 8.42 12.23 -13.08
C LEU A 30 9.74 12.28 -13.86
N ALA A 31 10.28 13.48 -14.10
CA ALA A 31 11.54 13.67 -14.80
C ALA A 31 12.70 13.05 -14.00
N TYR A 32 12.71 13.20 -12.67
CA TYR A 32 13.71 12.56 -11.83
C TYR A 32 13.58 11.03 -11.86
N GLY A 33 12.35 10.51 -11.87
CA GLY A 33 12.08 9.07 -12.07
C GLY A 33 12.66 8.57 -13.39
N LEU A 34 12.41 9.27 -14.51
CA LEU A 34 12.98 8.95 -15.82
C LEU A 34 14.52 9.03 -15.84
N TYR A 35 15.10 10.01 -15.15
CA TYR A 35 16.55 10.09 -14.97
C TYR A 35 17.10 8.84 -14.26
N LEU A 36 16.43 8.37 -13.20
CA LEU A 36 16.82 7.15 -12.50
C LEU A 36 16.69 5.91 -13.38
N VAL A 37 15.61 5.80 -14.18
CA VAL A 37 15.45 4.73 -15.18
C VAL A 37 16.65 4.69 -16.12
N ALA A 38 16.99 5.84 -16.73
CA ALA A 38 18.12 5.92 -17.66
C ALA A 38 19.44 5.53 -17.00
N ARG A 39 19.63 5.86 -15.73
CA ARG A 39 20.83 5.53 -14.96
C ARG A 39 20.92 4.03 -14.65
N VAL A 40 19.84 3.43 -14.17
CA VAL A 40 19.79 1.98 -13.87
C VAL A 40 19.98 1.15 -15.13
N MET A 41 19.37 1.54 -16.24
CA MET A 41 19.45 0.80 -17.51
C MET A 41 20.84 0.86 -18.18
N ARG A 42 21.72 1.77 -17.77
CA ARG A 42 23.12 1.86 -18.24
C ARG A 42 24.06 0.87 -17.55
N GLU A 43 23.65 0.33 -16.38
CA GLU A 43 24.47 -0.64 -15.65
C GLU A 43 24.47 -2.00 -16.35
N ASP A 44 25.57 -2.72 -16.22
CA ASP A 44 25.79 -4.01 -16.87
C ASP A 44 24.81 -5.09 -16.35
N PRO A 45 24.08 -5.81 -17.21
CA PRO A 45 23.17 -6.88 -16.80
C PRO A 45 23.89 -8.18 -16.35
N GLY A 46 25.20 -8.29 -16.56
CA GLY A 46 25.99 -9.44 -16.10
C GLY A 46 26.15 -10.57 -17.13
N SER A 47 26.39 -11.78 -16.64
CA SER A 47 26.71 -12.94 -17.50
C SER A 47 25.52 -13.37 -18.36
N PRO A 48 25.75 -14.07 -19.50
CA PRO A 48 24.66 -14.57 -20.35
C PRO A 48 23.67 -15.47 -19.62
N LYS A 49 24.10 -16.25 -18.62
CA LYS A 49 23.21 -17.09 -17.80
C LYS A 49 22.32 -16.25 -16.87
N MET A 50 22.87 -15.20 -16.25
CA MET A 50 22.09 -14.28 -15.42
C MET A 50 21.02 -13.56 -16.27
N VAL A 51 21.37 -13.19 -17.50
CA VAL A 51 20.43 -12.58 -18.45
C VAL A 51 19.34 -13.56 -18.86
N GLU A 52 19.66 -14.83 -19.13
CA GLU A 52 18.69 -15.89 -19.49
C GLU A 52 17.62 -16.04 -18.37
N VAL A 53 18.06 -16.16 -17.13
CA VAL A 53 17.14 -16.25 -15.96
C VAL A 53 16.28 -14.99 -15.84
N SER A 54 16.93 -13.83 -15.93
CA SER A 54 16.23 -12.53 -15.85
C SER A 54 15.17 -12.37 -16.94
N LEU A 55 15.42 -12.83 -18.16
CA LEU A 55 14.43 -12.78 -19.24
C LEU A 55 13.20 -13.65 -18.95
N ALA A 56 13.40 -14.86 -18.39
CA ALA A 56 12.29 -15.71 -18.00
C ALA A 56 11.41 -15.04 -16.93
N ILE A 57 12.02 -14.39 -15.93
CA ILE A 57 11.31 -13.61 -14.91
C ILE A 57 10.57 -12.43 -15.54
N GLN A 58 11.20 -11.69 -16.47
CA GLN A 58 10.57 -10.55 -17.16
C GLN A 58 9.35 -10.98 -17.97
N GLU A 59 9.47 -12.07 -18.74
CA GLU A 59 8.35 -12.61 -19.54
C GLU A 59 7.17 -13.02 -18.65
N GLY A 60 7.45 -13.73 -17.56
CA GLY A 60 6.42 -14.13 -16.60
C GLY A 60 5.70 -12.95 -15.95
N ALA A 61 6.45 -11.96 -15.48
CA ALA A 61 5.90 -10.78 -14.82
C ALA A 61 5.05 -9.93 -15.79
N MET A 62 5.52 -9.72 -17.01
CA MET A 62 4.77 -8.98 -18.03
C MET A 62 3.51 -9.72 -18.49
N ALA A 63 3.57 -11.05 -18.62
CA ALA A 63 2.42 -11.88 -18.96
C ALA A 63 1.33 -11.81 -17.87
N TYR A 64 1.75 -11.88 -16.59
CA TYR A 64 0.83 -11.74 -15.45
C TYR A 64 0.12 -10.40 -15.47
N LEU A 65 0.84 -9.27 -15.51
CA LEU A 65 0.21 -7.94 -15.52
C LEU A 65 -0.72 -7.74 -16.72
N GLY A 66 -0.29 -8.20 -17.91
CA GLY A 66 -1.15 -8.12 -19.08
C GLY A 66 -2.47 -8.88 -18.92
N ARG A 67 -2.44 -10.04 -18.26
CA ARG A 67 -3.64 -10.82 -17.97
C ARG A 67 -4.49 -10.17 -16.86
N GLN A 68 -3.86 -9.66 -15.82
CA GLN A 68 -4.55 -8.95 -14.74
C GLN A 68 -5.28 -7.72 -15.25
N PHE A 69 -4.64 -6.92 -16.11
CA PHE A 69 -5.29 -5.77 -16.75
C PHE A 69 -6.53 -6.18 -17.55
N LYS A 70 -6.45 -7.26 -18.34
CA LYS A 70 -7.60 -7.79 -19.10
C LYS A 70 -8.74 -8.27 -18.20
N THR A 71 -8.44 -8.80 -17.03
CA THR A 71 -9.47 -9.20 -16.06
C THR A 71 -10.11 -7.98 -15.41
N MET A 72 -9.29 -7.02 -14.99
CA MET A 72 -9.74 -5.82 -14.28
C MET A 72 -10.56 -4.87 -15.18
N ILE A 73 -10.26 -4.78 -16.48
CA ILE A 73 -10.86 -3.78 -17.37
C ILE A 73 -12.39 -3.90 -17.44
N TRP A 74 -12.94 -5.10 -17.31
CA TRP A 74 -14.40 -5.32 -17.31
C TRP A 74 -15.06 -4.71 -16.06
N PHE A 75 -14.43 -4.85 -14.90
CA PHE A 75 -14.88 -4.19 -13.66
C PHE A 75 -14.78 -2.67 -13.78
N VAL A 76 -13.69 -2.19 -14.34
CA VAL A 76 -13.46 -0.76 -14.56
C VAL A 76 -14.53 -0.17 -15.47
N ILE A 77 -14.86 -0.82 -16.59
CA ILE A 77 -15.91 -0.38 -17.51
C ILE A 77 -17.27 -0.39 -16.81
N ALA A 78 -17.62 -1.48 -16.14
CA ALA A 78 -18.90 -1.61 -15.43
C ALA A 78 -19.09 -0.52 -14.38
N ILE A 79 -18.06 -0.26 -13.56
CA ILE A 79 -18.09 0.78 -12.52
C ILE A 79 -18.12 2.17 -13.14
N THR A 80 -17.34 2.44 -14.21
CA THR A 80 -17.35 3.73 -14.91
C THR A 80 -18.74 4.08 -15.40
N VAL A 81 -19.42 3.12 -16.08
CA VAL A 81 -20.80 3.28 -16.55
C VAL A 81 -21.77 3.43 -15.38
N GLY A 82 -21.60 2.63 -14.33
CA GLY A 82 -22.40 2.71 -13.11
C GLY A 82 -22.32 4.08 -12.43
N LEU A 83 -21.11 4.62 -12.25
CA LEU A 83 -20.89 5.96 -11.69
C LEU A 83 -21.55 7.04 -12.58
N PHE A 84 -21.37 6.97 -13.89
CA PHE A 84 -21.99 7.93 -14.80
C PHE A 84 -23.51 7.92 -14.67
N LEU A 85 -24.14 6.75 -14.74
CA LEU A 85 -25.60 6.61 -14.67
C LEU A 85 -26.12 7.05 -13.28
N MET A 86 -25.43 6.71 -12.23
CA MET A 86 -25.78 7.03 -10.86
C MET A 86 -25.77 8.55 -10.64
N TYR A 87 -24.66 9.22 -10.96
CA TYR A 87 -24.50 10.64 -10.74
C TYR A 87 -25.26 11.51 -11.75
N ARG A 88 -25.53 11.02 -12.97
CA ARG A 88 -26.42 11.70 -13.93
C ARG A 88 -27.77 12.04 -13.31
N ASN A 89 -28.33 11.13 -12.53
CA ASN A 89 -29.61 11.34 -11.86
C ASN A 89 -29.52 12.33 -10.67
N VAL A 90 -28.37 12.47 -10.02
CA VAL A 90 -28.15 13.42 -8.92
C VAL A 90 -28.10 14.86 -9.44
N TYR A 91 -27.39 15.06 -10.55
CA TYR A 91 -27.11 16.39 -11.10
C TYR A 91 -28.03 16.77 -12.31
N SER A 92 -29.09 16.00 -12.58
CA SER A 92 -29.98 16.22 -13.71
C SER A 92 -30.80 17.52 -13.62
N GLY A 93 -31.01 18.05 -12.40
CA GLY A 93 -31.81 19.25 -12.16
C GLY A 93 -31.06 20.58 -12.34
N GLU A 94 -29.73 20.56 -12.41
CA GLU A 94 -28.88 21.76 -12.50
C GLU A 94 -28.08 21.76 -13.79
N GLU A 95 -28.42 22.63 -14.73
CA GLU A 95 -27.78 22.67 -16.05
C GLU A 95 -26.28 22.97 -15.96
N ALA A 96 -25.87 23.79 -14.98
CA ALA A 96 -24.48 24.14 -14.70
C ALA A 96 -23.61 22.97 -14.19
N LEU A 97 -24.22 21.87 -13.72
CA LEU A 97 -23.51 20.72 -13.14
C LEU A 97 -23.60 19.44 -14.01
N ARG A 98 -24.18 19.52 -15.21
CA ARG A 98 -24.33 18.37 -16.13
C ARG A 98 -23.02 17.68 -16.53
N TYR A 99 -21.89 18.37 -16.40
CA TYR A 99 -20.57 17.80 -16.71
C TYR A 99 -19.95 17.01 -15.55
N ILE A 100 -20.45 17.17 -14.31
CA ILE A 100 -19.89 16.52 -13.12
C ILE A 100 -19.92 14.98 -13.22
N PRO A 101 -21.02 14.31 -13.65
CA PRO A 101 -21.03 12.85 -13.80
C PRO A 101 -19.97 12.32 -14.76
N ILE A 102 -19.72 13.04 -15.85
CA ILE A 102 -18.65 12.72 -16.80
C ILE A 102 -17.30 12.93 -16.13
N GLY A 103 -17.14 14.04 -15.39
CA GLY A 103 -15.95 14.38 -14.64
C GLY A 103 -15.58 13.28 -13.64
N ILE A 104 -16.51 12.81 -12.82
CA ILE A 104 -16.31 11.73 -11.84
C ILE A 104 -15.88 10.44 -12.56
N SER A 105 -16.54 10.09 -13.67
CA SER A 105 -16.23 8.88 -14.43
C SER A 105 -14.84 8.94 -15.08
N ILE A 106 -14.45 10.07 -15.64
CA ILE A 106 -13.11 10.29 -16.20
C ILE A 106 -12.06 10.28 -15.09
N ALA A 107 -12.32 10.94 -13.97
CA ALA A 107 -11.41 10.95 -12.83
C ALA A 107 -11.20 9.53 -12.26
N PHE A 108 -12.26 8.73 -12.19
CA PHE A 108 -12.16 7.32 -11.82
C PHE A 108 -11.22 6.57 -12.77
N LEU A 109 -11.37 6.70 -14.08
CA LEU A 109 -10.45 6.11 -15.06
C LEU A 109 -9.02 6.63 -14.89
N MET A 110 -8.84 7.94 -14.68
CA MET A 110 -7.52 8.53 -14.42
C MET A 110 -6.87 7.90 -13.17
N GLY A 111 -7.62 7.68 -12.10
CA GLY A 111 -7.16 7.02 -10.88
C GLY A 111 -6.71 5.58 -11.11
N VAL A 112 -7.53 4.81 -11.85
CA VAL A 112 -7.20 3.43 -12.24
C VAL A 112 -5.90 3.39 -13.04
N PHE A 113 -5.78 4.21 -14.09
CA PHE A 113 -4.59 4.22 -14.94
C PHE A 113 -3.35 4.75 -14.22
N ALA A 114 -3.48 5.73 -13.32
CA ALA A 114 -2.37 6.26 -12.56
C ALA A 114 -1.82 5.22 -11.55
N SER A 115 -2.71 4.56 -10.81
CA SER A 115 -2.34 3.50 -9.87
C SER A 115 -1.71 2.29 -10.58
N TYR A 116 -2.37 1.80 -11.64
CA TYR A 116 -1.84 0.71 -12.45
C TYR A 116 -0.51 1.09 -13.11
N GLY A 117 -0.40 2.32 -13.63
CA GLY A 117 0.80 2.85 -14.25
C GLY A 117 1.98 2.94 -13.30
N ALA A 118 1.76 3.37 -12.05
CA ALA A 118 2.79 3.41 -11.01
C ALA A 118 3.32 2.00 -10.71
N GLY A 119 2.41 1.03 -10.52
CA GLY A 119 2.79 -0.37 -10.32
C GLY A 119 3.50 -0.98 -11.52
N TYR A 120 3.00 -0.72 -12.74
CA TYR A 120 3.60 -1.21 -13.98
C TYR A 120 5.03 -0.70 -14.17
N VAL A 121 5.26 0.61 -14.03
CA VAL A 121 6.60 1.22 -14.21
C VAL A 121 7.56 0.71 -13.13
N GLY A 122 7.10 0.62 -11.88
CA GLY A 122 7.90 0.09 -10.77
C GLY A 122 8.38 -1.33 -11.05
N MET A 123 7.46 -2.23 -11.40
CA MET A 123 7.78 -3.61 -11.74
C MET A 123 8.61 -3.72 -13.02
N TRP A 124 8.26 -2.96 -14.07
CA TRP A 124 8.98 -2.98 -15.34
C TRP A 124 10.47 -2.69 -15.17
N LEU A 125 10.80 -1.76 -14.27
CA LEU A 125 12.20 -1.48 -13.95
C LEU A 125 12.78 -2.52 -12.99
N ALA A 126 12.04 -2.95 -11.97
CA ALA A 126 12.51 -3.92 -10.98
C ALA A 126 13.01 -5.21 -11.64
N VAL A 127 12.22 -5.83 -12.54
CA VAL A 127 12.62 -7.05 -13.26
C VAL A 127 13.87 -6.88 -14.12
N ARG A 128 14.21 -5.66 -14.50
CA ARG A 128 15.45 -5.34 -15.24
C ARG A 128 16.59 -4.96 -14.30
N ALA A 129 16.29 -4.43 -13.13
CA ALA A 129 17.28 -4.08 -12.12
C ALA A 129 17.80 -5.32 -11.36
N ASN A 130 16.99 -6.39 -11.23
CA ASN A 130 17.34 -7.61 -10.49
C ASN A 130 18.70 -8.16 -10.94
N THR A 131 18.86 -8.42 -12.25
CA THR A 131 20.12 -8.96 -12.79
C THR A 131 21.28 -7.97 -12.69
N ARG A 132 21.02 -6.66 -12.89
CA ARG A 132 22.03 -5.62 -12.73
C ARG A 132 22.51 -5.49 -11.29
N THR A 133 21.60 -5.65 -10.33
CA THR A 133 21.92 -5.66 -8.91
C THR A 133 22.73 -6.89 -8.54
N ALA A 134 22.36 -8.07 -9.08
CA ALA A 134 23.11 -9.30 -8.93
C ALA A 134 24.56 -9.13 -9.46
N HIS A 135 24.73 -8.58 -10.65
CA HIS A 135 26.05 -8.30 -11.21
C HIS A 135 26.85 -7.27 -10.40
N ALA A 136 26.20 -6.19 -9.95
CA ALA A 136 26.84 -5.17 -9.12
C ALA A 136 27.31 -5.73 -7.76
N ALA A 137 26.62 -6.73 -7.20
CA ALA A 137 27.01 -7.40 -5.95
C ALA A 137 28.33 -8.17 -6.08
N LEU A 138 28.68 -8.64 -7.28
CA LEU A 138 29.99 -9.23 -7.57
C LEU A 138 31.13 -8.22 -7.44
N GLN A 139 30.84 -6.96 -7.73
CA GLN A 139 31.84 -5.88 -7.69
C GLN A 139 31.99 -5.29 -6.28
N SER A 140 30.87 -4.89 -5.66
CA SER A 140 30.87 -4.35 -4.31
C SER A 140 29.44 -4.24 -3.73
N PHE A 141 29.34 -4.37 -2.41
CA PHE A 141 28.11 -4.06 -1.67
C PHE A 141 27.57 -2.65 -1.95
N LYS A 142 28.47 -1.67 -2.02
CA LYS A 142 28.12 -0.27 -2.31
C LYS A 142 27.39 -0.12 -3.65
N ALA A 143 27.95 -0.72 -4.71
CA ALA A 143 27.37 -0.64 -6.04
C ALA A 143 25.97 -1.27 -6.08
N ALA A 144 25.83 -2.46 -5.51
CA ALA A 144 24.57 -3.18 -5.47
C ALA A 144 23.48 -2.45 -4.65
N LEU A 145 23.82 -1.98 -3.42
CA LEU A 145 22.87 -1.26 -2.58
C LEU A 145 22.38 0.03 -3.25
N GLU A 146 23.30 0.85 -3.75
CA GLU A 146 22.93 2.12 -4.40
C GLU A 146 22.12 1.90 -5.68
N LEU A 147 22.41 0.83 -6.44
CA LEU A 147 21.67 0.48 -7.65
C LEU A 147 20.26 0.01 -7.34
N ALA A 148 20.11 -0.98 -6.45
CA ALA A 148 18.82 -1.51 -6.05
C ALA A 148 17.92 -0.41 -5.45
N PHE A 149 18.49 0.44 -4.59
CA PHE A 149 17.73 1.54 -3.98
C PHE A 149 17.27 2.58 -5.01
N ARG A 150 18.11 2.93 -6.00
CA ARG A 150 17.75 3.83 -7.10
C ARG A 150 16.68 3.21 -8.00
N ALA A 151 16.76 1.91 -8.25
CA ALA A 151 15.74 1.21 -9.02
C ALA A 151 14.38 1.24 -8.30
N GLY A 152 14.37 0.95 -6.99
CA GLY A 152 13.16 1.07 -6.17
C GLY A 152 12.61 2.50 -6.13
N ALA A 153 13.48 3.51 -6.13
CA ALA A 153 13.07 4.92 -6.10
C ALA A 153 12.28 5.35 -7.35
N VAL A 154 12.42 4.66 -8.47
CA VAL A 154 11.60 4.93 -9.67
C VAL A 154 10.12 4.68 -9.37
N SER A 155 9.78 3.56 -8.76
CA SER A 155 8.41 3.25 -8.34
C SER A 155 7.84 4.39 -7.48
N GLY A 156 8.61 4.85 -6.48
CA GLY A 156 8.22 5.95 -5.61
C GLY A 156 8.01 7.28 -6.32
N MET A 157 8.91 7.65 -7.22
CA MET A 157 8.82 8.93 -7.93
C MET A 157 7.67 8.97 -8.96
N PHE A 158 7.38 7.84 -9.62
CA PHE A 158 6.21 7.75 -10.50
C PHE A 158 4.90 7.76 -9.71
N THR A 159 4.84 7.09 -8.56
CA THR A 159 3.68 7.13 -7.65
C THR A 159 3.36 8.57 -7.24
N VAL A 160 4.34 9.29 -6.70
CA VAL A 160 4.16 10.68 -6.25
C VAL A 160 3.84 11.60 -7.44
N GLY A 161 4.53 11.40 -8.57
CA GLY A 161 4.35 12.21 -9.78
C GLY A 161 2.96 12.04 -10.39
N PHE A 162 2.48 10.81 -10.61
CA PHE A 162 1.15 10.56 -11.17
C PHE A 162 0.03 11.03 -10.25
N GLY A 163 0.18 10.80 -8.93
CA GLY A 163 -0.80 11.24 -7.97
C GLY A 163 -0.94 12.75 -7.96
N LEU A 164 0.16 13.47 -7.78
CA LEU A 164 0.14 14.92 -7.76
C LEU A 164 -0.30 15.53 -9.10
N LEU A 165 0.11 14.92 -10.23
CA LEU A 165 -0.33 15.31 -11.57
C LEU A 165 -1.84 15.17 -11.73
N GLY A 166 -2.41 14.01 -11.37
CA GLY A 166 -3.84 13.73 -11.51
C GLY A 166 -4.69 14.67 -10.66
N ALA A 167 -4.40 14.78 -9.36
CA ALA A 167 -5.13 15.63 -8.45
C ALA A 167 -5.06 17.10 -8.88
N THR A 168 -3.86 17.60 -9.23
CA THR A 168 -3.70 19.00 -9.65
C THR A 168 -4.40 19.28 -10.98
N THR A 169 -4.37 18.35 -11.93
CA THR A 169 -5.09 18.47 -13.22
C THR A 169 -6.59 18.57 -13.01
N ILE A 170 -7.16 17.76 -12.10
CA ILE A 170 -8.58 17.84 -11.76
C ILE A 170 -8.91 19.22 -11.16
N PHE A 171 -8.07 19.75 -10.28
CA PHE A 171 -8.27 21.11 -9.75
C PHE A 171 -8.24 22.20 -10.82
N LEU A 172 -7.29 22.12 -11.74
CA LEU A 172 -7.17 23.10 -12.82
C LEU A 172 -8.36 23.07 -13.80
N ILE A 173 -8.94 21.89 -14.04
CA ILE A 173 -10.06 21.72 -14.98
C ILE A 173 -11.39 22.04 -14.30
N PHE A 174 -11.65 21.48 -13.10
CA PHE A 174 -12.96 21.52 -12.46
C PHE A 174 -13.11 22.63 -11.40
N GLN A 175 -12.02 23.29 -11.03
CA GLN A 175 -11.98 24.49 -10.17
C GLN A 175 -12.87 24.36 -8.94
N GLU A 176 -13.96 25.14 -8.86
CA GLU A 176 -14.92 25.18 -7.75
C GLU A 176 -15.60 23.82 -7.49
N ASN A 177 -15.65 22.95 -8.49
CA ASN A 177 -16.23 21.60 -8.40
C ASN A 177 -15.18 20.48 -8.33
N ALA A 178 -13.89 20.80 -8.22
CA ALA A 178 -12.80 19.82 -8.22
C ALA A 178 -12.98 18.76 -7.13
N MET A 179 -13.44 19.13 -5.94
CA MET A 179 -13.66 18.22 -4.81
C MET A 179 -14.63 17.08 -5.17
N LYS A 180 -15.74 17.39 -5.84
CA LYS A 180 -16.76 16.41 -6.25
C LYS A 180 -16.20 15.35 -7.22
N VAL A 181 -15.25 15.77 -8.03
CA VAL A 181 -14.59 14.93 -9.06
C VAL A 181 -13.44 14.11 -8.49
N LEU A 182 -12.69 14.67 -7.54
CA LEU A 182 -11.53 14.02 -6.90
C LEU A 182 -11.87 12.71 -6.21
N VAL A 183 -13.08 12.56 -5.66
CA VAL A 183 -13.52 11.29 -5.05
C VAL A 183 -13.48 10.15 -6.08
N GLY A 184 -13.84 10.44 -7.34
CA GLY A 184 -13.72 9.48 -8.44
C GLY A 184 -12.26 9.04 -8.66
N PHE A 185 -11.32 10.00 -8.66
CA PHE A 185 -9.89 9.72 -8.83
C PHE A 185 -9.34 8.83 -7.70
N GLY A 186 -9.65 9.16 -6.44
CA GLY A 186 -9.30 8.34 -5.29
C GLY A 186 -9.88 6.92 -5.39
N PHE A 187 -11.16 6.79 -5.76
CA PHE A 187 -11.81 5.49 -5.88
C PHE A 187 -11.20 4.63 -6.99
N GLY A 188 -10.87 5.23 -8.14
CA GLY A 188 -10.18 4.52 -9.23
C GLY A 188 -8.81 3.98 -8.81
N GLY A 189 -8.03 4.80 -8.10
CA GLY A 189 -6.75 4.40 -7.53
C GLY A 189 -6.88 3.24 -6.55
N CYS A 190 -7.88 3.31 -5.66
CA CYS A 190 -8.17 2.26 -4.66
C CYS A 190 -8.59 0.93 -5.30
N LEU A 191 -9.45 0.98 -6.30
CA LEU A 191 -9.89 -0.23 -6.98
C LEU A 191 -8.72 -0.94 -7.67
N ALA A 192 -7.90 -0.20 -8.40
CA ALA A 192 -6.72 -0.77 -9.05
C ALA A 192 -5.74 -1.36 -8.02
N ALA A 193 -5.50 -0.65 -6.91
CA ALA A 193 -4.64 -1.11 -5.84
C ALA A 193 -5.16 -2.40 -5.19
N LEU A 194 -6.46 -2.48 -4.90
CA LEU A 194 -7.07 -3.68 -4.35
C LEU A 194 -6.81 -4.90 -5.26
N PHE A 195 -7.09 -4.76 -6.55
CA PHE A 195 -6.87 -5.86 -7.51
C PHE A 195 -5.41 -6.23 -7.65
N MET A 196 -4.51 -5.24 -7.75
CA MET A 196 -3.07 -5.50 -7.88
C MET A 196 -2.49 -6.12 -6.61
N ARG A 197 -2.90 -5.64 -5.43
CA ARG A 197 -2.38 -6.13 -4.14
C ARG A 197 -2.88 -7.53 -3.82
N VAL A 198 -4.17 -7.80 -3.97
CA VAL A 198 -4.75 -9.13 -3.72
C VAL A 198 -4.26 -10.15 -4.74
N GLY A 199 -4.35 -9.83 -6.02
CA GLY A 199 -3.93 -10.75 -7.10
C GLY A 199 -2.44 -11.03 -7.09
N GLY A 200 -1.60 -9.99 -6.91
CA GLY A 200 -0.16 -10.12 -6.78
C GLY A 200 0.24 -10.92 -5.53
N GLY A 201 -0.40 -10.65 -4.38
CA GLY A 201 -0.18 -11.38 -3.14
C GLY A 201 -0.55 -12.87 -3.24
N ILE A 202 -1.68 -13.21 -3.88
CA ILE A 202 -2.06 -14.62 -4.13
C ILE A 202 -1.02 -15.28 -5.03
N PHE A 203 -0.60 -14.60 -6.10
CA PHE A 203 0.39 -15.13 -7.03
C PHE A 203 1.72 -15.42 -6.33
N THR A 204 2.33 -14.40 -5.69
CA THR A 204 3.64 -14.55 -5.09
C THR A 204 3.65 -15.64 -4.03
N LYS A 205 2.65 -15.68 -3.15
CA LYS A 205 2.67 -16.66 -2.04
C LYS A 205 2.19 -18.05 -2.44
N ALA A 206 1.43 -18.19 -3.52
CA ALA A 206 1.16 -19.52 -4.07
C ALA A 206 2.41 -20.14 -4.72
N ALA A 207 3.22 -19.34 -5.39
CA ALA A 207 4.48 -19.78 -6.00
C ALA A 207 5.53 -20.14 -4.92
N ASP A 208 5.72 -19.25 -3.95
CA ASP A 208 6.66 -19.39 -2.83
C ASP A 208 6.34 -20.64 -1.97
N VAL A 209 5.10 -20.75 -1.46
CA VAL A 209 4.66 -21.93 -0.69
C VAL A 209 4.80 -23.22 -1.52
N GLY A 210 4.49 -23.16 -2.82
CA GLY A 210 4.65 -24.30 -3.74
C GLY A 210 6.12 -24.69 -3.92
N ALA A 211 7.01 -23.72 -4.08
CA ALA A 211 8.44 -23.90 -4.20
C ALA A 211 9.05 -24.47 -2.90
N ASP A 212 8.67 -23.91 -1.76
CA ASP A 212 9.19 -24.30 -0.44
C ASP A 212 8.80 -25.73 -0.05
N LEU A 213 7.53 -26.08 -0.20
CA LEU A 213 7.04 -27.41 0.12
C LEU A 213 7.73 -28.49 -0.72
N THR A 214 7.82 -28.29 -2.03
CA THR A 214 8.40 -29.29 -2.94
C THR A 214 9.92 -29.30 -2.95
N GLY A 215 10.56 -28.12 -2.82
CA GLY A 215 12.01 -27.98 -2.83
C GLY A 215 12.65 -28.26 -1.48
N LYS A 216 12.38 -27.40 -0.50
CA LYS A 216 13.06 -27.45 0.80
C LYS A 216 12.62 -28.63 1.66
N LEU A 217 11.31 -28.90 1.74
CA LEU A 217 10.78 -29.93 2.65
C LEU A 217 10.81 -31.35 2.01
N GLU A 218 10.36 -31.51 0.76
CA GLU A 218 10.25 -32.84 0.14
C GLU A 218 11.58 -33.32 -0.47
N LYS A 219 12.31 -32.44 -1.18
CA LYS A 219 13.52 -32.80 -1.91
C LYS A 219 14.82 -32.40 -1.21
N GLY A 220 14.75 -31.51 -0.20
CA GLY A 220 15.94 -31.03 0.52
C GLY A 220 16.90 -30.23 -0.35
N ILE A 221 16.43 -29.60 -1.41
CA ILE A 221 17.21 -28.70 -2.28
C ILE A 221 17.15 -27.26 -1.78
N PRO A 222 18.15 -26.41 -2.09
CA PRO A 222 18.16 -25.00 -1.73
C PRO A 222 16.92 -24.25 -2.24
N GLU A 223 16.68 -23.04 -1.72
CA GLU A 223 15.52 -22.20 -2.02
C GLU A 223 15.42 -21.87 -3.51
N ASP A 224 16.43 -21.25 -4.07
CA ASP A 224 16.49 -20.85 -5.47
C ASP A 224 17.17 -21.89 -6.40
N ASP A 225 17.01 -23.16 -6.08
CA ASP A 225 17.61 -24.22 -6.90
C ASP A 225 16.91 -24.35 -8.27
N PRO A 226 17.62 -24.19 -9.38
CA PRO A 226 17.03 -24.25 -10.72
C PRO A 226 16.43 -25.62 -11.10
N ARG A 227 16.57 -26.63 -10.27
CA ARG A 227 15.86 -27.90 -10.43
C ARG A 227 14.39 -27.82 -10.02
N ASN A 228 14.03 -26.85 -9.20
CA ASN A 228 12.63 -26.62 -8.81
C ASN A 228 11.89 -25.83 -9.89
N ALA A 229 10.85 -26.41 -10.50
CA ALA A 229 10.09 -25.76 -11.56
C ALA A 229 9.31 -24.50 -11.09
N ALA A 230 9.08 -24.33 -9.80
CA ALA A 230 8.35 -23.19 -9.24
C ALA A 230 9.24 -21.97 -8.98
N VAL A 231 10.58 -22.08 -8.95
CA VAL A 231 11.50 -20.98 -8.60
C VAL A 231 11.33 -19.73 -9.47
N ILE A 232 11.17 -19.90 -10.79
CA ILE A 232 10.90 -18.74 -11.66
C ILE A 232 9.54 -18.11 -11.36
N ALA A 233 8.52 -18.90 -11.01
CA ALA A 233 7.21 -18.36 -10.63
C ALA A 233 7.30 -17.58 -9.32
N ASP A 234 8.11 -18.03 -8.38
CA ASP A 234 8.37 -17.35 -7.12
C ASP A 234 9.05 -15.99 -7.34
N ASN A 235 10.16 -15.96 -8.07
CA ASN A 235 10.84 -14.72 -8.45
C ASN A 235 9.95 -13.76 -9.27
N VAL A 236 9.05 -14.26 -10.11
CA VAL A 236 8.00 -13.44 -10.78
C VAL A 236 7.06 -12.87 -9.74
N GLY A 237 6.68 -13.68 -8.75
CA GLY A 237 5.78 -13.32 -7.67
C GLY A 237 6.22 -12.09 -6.91
N ASP A 238 7.47 -12.04 -6.47
CA ASP A 238 8.05 -10.90 -5.78
C ASP A 238 7.92 -9.59 -6.58
N ASN A 239 8.16 -9.65 -7.88
CA ASN A 239 8.04 -8.46 -8.72
C ASN A 239 6.56 -8.02 -8.88
N VAL A 240 5.61 -8.93 -9.04
CA VAL A 240 4.21 -8.58 -9.26
C VAL A 240 3.47 -8.30 -7.95
N GLY A 241 3.80 -8.99 -6.86
CA GLY A 241 3.19 -8.80 -5.54
C GLY A 241 3.77 -7.61 -4.79
N ASP A 242 5.09 -7.61 -4.61
CA ASP A 242 5.76 -6.66 -3.74
C ASP A 242 6.25 -5.40 -4.49
N CYS A 243 6.58 -5.45 -5.79
CA CYS A 243 6.88 -4.22 -6.53
C CYS A 243 5.60 -3.57 -7.08
N ALA A 244 4.84 -4.28 -7.93
CA ALA A 244 3.66 -3.67 -8.57
C ALA A 244 2.49 -3.48 -7.59
N GLY A 245 2.17 -4.50 -6.78
CA GLY A 245 1.08 -4.45 -5.81
C GLY A 245 1.29 -3.41 -4.73
N MET A 246 2.51 -3.30 -4.17
CA MET A 246 2.82 -2.28 -3.16
C MET A 246 2.85 -0.86 -3.74
N ALA A 247 3.37 -0.67 -4.95
CA ALA A 247 3.35 0.65 -5.58
C ALA A 247 1.91 1.16 -5.76
N ALA A 248 0.99 0.29 -6.17
CA ALA A 248 -0.43 0.62 -6.29
C ALA A 248 -1.08 0.90 -4.92
N ASP A 249 -0.79 0.11 -3.88
CA ASP A 249 -1.31 0.29 -2.52
C ASP A 249 -0.83 1.63 -1.90
N VAL A 250 0.43 1.96 -2.09
CA VAL A 250 0.98 3.24 -1.59
C VAL A 250 0.48 4.42 -2.43
N PHE A 251 0.30 4.26 -3.75
CA PHE A 251 -0.36 5.26 -4.61
C PHE A 251 -1.76 5.58 -4.09
N GLU A 252 -2.55 4.55 -3.83
CA GLU A 252 -3.88 4.67 -3.26
C GLU A 252 -3.84 5.45 -1.94
N SER A 253 -2.95 5.06 -1.01
CA SER A 253 -2.80 5.73 0.30
C SER A 253 -2.44 7.20 0.15
N TYR A 254 -1.56 7.51 -0.79
CA TYR A 254 -1.14 8.87 -1.12
C TYR A 254 -2.31 9.72 -1.61
N GLU A 255 -3.13 9.19 -2.54
CA GLU A 255 -4.26 9.90 -3.12
C GLU A 255 -5.42 10.04 -2.15
N VAL A 256 -5.83 8.96 -1.50
CA VAL A 256 -6.97 8.97 -0.58
C VAL A 256 -6.75 9.94 0.57
N THR A 257 -5.53 10.01 1.11
CA THR A 257 -5.20 10.96 2.17
C THR A 257 -5.26 12.40 1.68
N LEU A 258 -4.83 12.65 0.44
CA LEU A 258 -4.93 13.97 -0.19
C LEU A 258 -6.39 14.37 -0.41
N VAL A 259 -7.19 13.48 -0.99
CA VAL A 259 -8.62 13.69 -1.24
C VAL A 259 -9.36 13.95 0.07
N ALA A 260 -9.13 13.12 1.10
CA ALA A 260 -9.75 13.30 2.41
C ALA A 260 -9.39 14.65 3.05
N ALA A 261 -8.13 15.07 2.98
CA ALA A 261 -7.72 16.38 3.51
C ALA A 261 -8.41 17.55 2.79
N ILE A 262 -8.53 17.49 1.46
CA ILE A 262 -9.21 18.50 0.66
C ILE A 262 -10.69 18.58 1.01
N ILE A 263 -11.35 17.42 1.13
CA ILE A 263 -12.77 17.34 1.50
C ILE A 263 -13.00 17.95 2.90
N LEU A 264 -12.18 17.58 3.88
CA LEU A 264 -12.31 18.08 5.24
C LEU A 264 -11.98 19.57 5.36
N ALA A 265 -11.05 20.08 4.57
CA ALA A 265 -10.81 21.52 4.47
C ALA A 265 -12.03 22.26 3.91
N ALA A 266 -12.67 21.72 2.88
CA ALA A 266 -13.89 22.27 2.31
C ALA A 266 -15.08 22.18 3.29
N ALA A 267 -15.19 21.10 4.07
CA ALA A 267 -16.22 20.93 5.08
C ALA A 267 -16.15 22.01 6.18
N CYS A 268 -15.00 22.61 6.44
CA CYS A 268 -14.86 23.75 7.35
C CYS A 268 -15.73 24.96 6.91
N LEU A 269 -16.03 25.11 5.63
CA LEU A 269 -16.96 26.15 5.14
C LEU A 269 -18.39 25.95 5.66
N GLY A 270 -18.79 24.72 5.95
CA GLY A 270 -20.09 24.39 6.55
C GLY A 270 -20.14 24.57 8.06
N ASP A 271 -18.99 24.63 8.73
CA ASP A 271 -18.90 24.72 10.18
C ASP A 271 -19.16 26.13 10.69
N VAL A 272 -20.18 26.28 11.56
CA VAL A 272 -20.55 27.56 12.16
C VAL A 272 -19.41 28.11 13.00
N ALA A 273 -18.77 27.28 13.84
CA ALA A 273 -17.68 27.71 14.70
C ALA A 273 -16.47 28.22 13.90
N PHE A 274 -16.16 27.59 12.76
CA PHE A 274 -15.12 28.06 11.84
C PHE A 274 -15.47 29.41 11.22
N ARG A 275 -16.73 29.57 10.75
CA ARG A 275 -17.20 30.83 10.14
C ARG A 275 -17.24 31.97 11.16
N ASP A 276 -17.70 31.68 12.36
CA ASP A 276 -17.75 32.70 13.44
C ASP A 276 -16.34 33.14 13.86
N TYR A 277 -15.39 32.17 13.89
CA TYR A 277 -13.99 32.43 14.26
C TYR A 277 -13.28 33.33 13.23
N TYR A 278 -13.43 33.08 11.91
CA TYR A 278 -12.73 33.82 10.85
C TYR A 278 -13.56 34.92 10.21
N GLY A 279 -14.86 35.02 10.51
CA GLY A 279 -15.78 36.06 10.03
C GLY A 279 -15.83 36.13 8.49
N ALA A 280 -15.79 37.35 7.94
CA ALA A 280 -15.85 37.57 6.50
C ALA A 280 -14.68 36.95 5.70
N GLN A 281 -13.58 36.58 6.37
CA GLN A 281 -12.39 35.99 5.74
C GLN A 281 -12.39 34.48 5.78
N ALA A 282 -13.40 33.82 6.37
CA ALA A 282 -13.50 32.37 6.50
C ALA A 282 -13.41 31.64 5.15
N SER A 283 -14.08 32.16 4.12
CA SER A 283 -14.08 31.60 2.77
C SER A 283 -12.66 31.58 2.14
N GLY A 284 -11.97 32.72 2.22
CA GLY A 284 -10.60 32.83 1.71
C GLY A 284 -9.60 31.97 2.48
N PHE A 285 -9.77 31.84 3.80
CA PHE A 285 -8.89 30.98 4.60
C PHE A 285 -9.16 29.50 4.35
N ALA A 286 -10.43 29.09 4.21
CA ALA A 286 -10.77 27.71 3.82
C ALA A 286 -10.16 27.34 2.46
N LEU A 287 -10.14 28.26 1.47
CA LEU A 287 -9.48 28.02 0.20
C LEU A 287 -7.98 27.74 0.38
N LYS A 288 -7.32 28.48 1.29
CA LYS A 288 -5.92 28.19 1.64
C LYS A 288 -5.75 26.80 2.24
N LEU A 289 -6.66 26.36 3.12
CA LEU A 289 -6.64 25.01 3.70
C LEU A 289 -6.85 23.92 2.63
N ILE A 290 -7.64 24.19 1.59
CA ILE A 290 -7.87 23.27 0.47
C ILE A 290 -6.61 23.09 -0.40
N ILE A 291 -5.85 24.14 -0.63
CA ILE A 291 -4.62 24.12 -1.44
C ILE A 291 -3.41 23.61 -0.64
N PHE A 292 -3.41 23.81 0.68
CA PHE A 292 -2.29 23.40 1.54
C PHE A 292 -1.88 21.93 1.41
N PRO A 293 -2.78 20.93 1.35
CA PRO A 293 -2.43 19.53 1.10
C PRO A 293 -1.62 19.30 -0.18
N LEU A 294 -1.95 20.01 -1.27
CA LEU A 294 -1.21 19.91 -2.53
C LEU A 294 0.22 20.48 -2.39
N LEU A 295 0.38 21.57 -1.65
CA LEU A 295 1.70 22.15 -1.37
C LEU A 295 2.55 21.23 -0.48
N VAL A 296 1.95 20.60 0.53
CA VAL A 296 2.62 19.58 1.36
C VAL A 296 3.13 18.43 0.50
N ARG A 297 2.31 17.97 -0.46
CA ARG A 297 2.72 16.92 -1.41
C ARG A 297 3.83 17.38 -2.34
N ALA A 298 3.80 18.63 -2.81
CA ALA A 298 4.86 19.19 -3.61
C ALA A 298 6.20 19.26 -2.85
N ALA A 299 6.19 19.65 -1.55
CA ALA A 299 7.36 19.55 -0.69
C ALA A 299 7.87 18.11 -0.56
N GLY A 300 6.95 17.14 -0.53
CA GLY A 300 7.26 15.70 -0.49
C GLY A 300 8.05 15.20 -1.70
N VAL A 301 7.84 15.76 -2.88
CA VAL A 301 8.65 15.46 -4.07
C VAL A 301 10.10 15.79 -3.82
N PHE A 302 10.38 17.00 -3.35
CA PHE A 302 11.76 17.47 -3.11
C PHE A 302 12.42 16.72 -1.95
N SER A 303 11.70 16.49 -0.84
CA SER A 303 12.22 15.75 0.29
C SER A 303 12.57 14.30 -0.07
N SER A 304 11.75 13.65 -0.92
CA SER A 304 12.04 12.32 -1.46
C SER A 304 13.29 12.33 -2.34
N ILE A 305 13.44 13.29 -3.25
CA ILE A 305 14.64 13.43 -4.10
C ILE A 305 15.89 13.62 -3.24
N ILE A 306 15.84 14.50 -2.23
CA ILE A 306 16.96 14.77 -1.31
C ILE A 306 17.32 13.50 -0.54
N GLY A 307 16.31 12.77 -0.01
CA GLY A 307 16.51 11.54 0.72
C GLY A 307 17.14 10.45 -0.14
N ILE A 308 16.61 10.21 -1.35
CA ILE A 308 17.15 9.24 -2.30
C ILE A 308 18.61 9.56 -2.65
N TRP A 309 18.90 10.84 -2.90
CA TRP A 309 20.27 11.27 -3.19
C TRP A 309 21.22 11.09 -2.00
N ALA A 310 20.71 11.17 -0.76
CA ALA A 310 21.49 11.01 0.46
C ALA A 310 21.87 9.55 0.75
N VAL A 311 21.17 8.56 0.17
CA VAL A 311 21.53 7.13 0.31
C VAL A 311 22.83 6.84 -0.41
N ARG A 312 23.93 6.86 0.35
CA ARG A 312 25.28 6.59 -0.15
C ARG A 312 26.08 5.83 0.90
N VAL A 313 26.78 4.80 0.44
CA VAL A 313 27.72 4.06 1.28
C VAL A 313 29.02 4.87 1.42
N ARG A 314 29.41 5.21 2.65
CA ARG A 314 30.64 5.96 2.95
C ARG A 314 31.50 5.19 3.96
N GLY A 315 32.74 4.89 3.60
CA GLY A 315 33.72 4.24 4.47
C GLY A 315 33.42 2.77 4.79
N LYS A 316 34.11 2.23 5.81
CA LYS A 316 33.87 0.86 6.31
C LYS A 316 32.59 0.85 7.14
N MET A 317 31.61 0.01 6.75
CA MET A 317 30.34 -0.10 7.42
C MET A 317 30.35 -1.16 8.50
N LYS A 318 29.74 -0.82 9.64
CA LYS A 318 29.42 -1.78 10.71
C LYS A 318 27.94 -2.20 10.65
N ASP A 319 27.07 -1.34 10.14
CA ASP A 319 25.63 -1.55 10.01
C ASP A 319 25.23 -1.28 8.54
N PRO A 320 24.81 -2.31 7.81
CA PRO A 320 24.47 -2.21 6.39
C PRO A 320 23.18 -1.41 6.14
N MET A 321 22.27 -1.29 7.13
CA MET A 321 21.02 -0.53 7.02
C MET A 321 21.25 1.00 7.16
N ARG A 322 22.37 1.42 7.72
CA ARG A 322 22.65 2.84 8.05
C ARG A 322 22.49 3.84 6.89
N PRO A 323 22.93 3.55 5.64
CA PRO A 323 22.74 4.49 4.52
C PRO A 323 21.29 4.81 4.25
N ILE A 324 20.40 3.80 4.31
CA ILE A 324 18.96 3.95 4.07
C ILE A 324 18.32 4.70 5.23
N SER A 325 18.64 4.34 6.49
CA SER A 325 18.14 5.05 7.66
C SER A 325 18.52 6.53 7.66
N ASN A 326 19.77 6.86 7.30
CA ASN A 326 20.21 8.24 7.18
C ASN A 326 19.45 9.00 6.08
N GLY A 327 19.22 8.36 4.94
CA GLY A 327 18.42 8.93 3.83
C GLY A 327 16.99 9.24 4.29
N PHE A 328 16.36 8.34 5.04
CA PHE A 328 15.01 8.53 5.60
C PHE A 328 14.97 9.72 6.58
N ILE A 329 15.93 9.81 7.51
CA ILE A 329 16.01 10.92 8.47
C ILE A 329 16.19 12.26 7.73
N ILE A 330 17.05 12.30 6.71
CA ILE A 330 17.29 13.51 5.91
C ILE A 330 16.02 13.90 5.16
N ALA A 331 15.30 12.94 4.56
CA ALA A 331 14.01 13.20 3.91
C ALA A 331 12.97 13.75 4.91
N GLY A 332 12.91 13.18 6.11
CA GLY A 332 12.01 13.65 7.17
C GLY A 332 12.32 15.09 7.61
N ILE A 333 13.60 15.42 7.82
CA ILE A 333 14.02 16.79 8.16
C ILE A 333 13.70 17.76 7.02
N ALA A 334 13.98 17.39 5.77
CA ALA A 334 13.63 18.20 4.60
C ALA A 334 12.12 18.46 4.51
N SER A 335 11.29 17.44 4.84
CA SER A 335 9.83 17.58 4.88
C SER A 335 9.39 18.58 5.96
N ILE A 336 9.93 18.49 7.17
CA ILE A 336 9.61 19.42 8.27
C ILE A 336 9.98 20.86 7.89
N ILE A 337 11.15 21.08 7.28
CA ILE A 337 11.56 22.39 6.77
C ILE A 337 10.59 22.89 5.70
N GLY A 338 10.17 22.01 4.77
CA GLY A 338 9.18 22.33 3.74
C GLY A 338 7.83 22.74 4.35
N PHE A 339 7.34 22.00 5.36
CA PHE A 339 6.10 22.35 6.07
C PHE A 339 6.20 23.70 6.78
N ALA A 340 7.32 23.95 7.46
CA ALA A 340 7.54 25.23 8.15
C ALA A 340 7.52 26.39 7.14
N ALA A 341 8.19 26.24 6.00
CA ALA A 341 8.20 27.26 4.95
C ALA A 341 6.81 27.51 4.36
N ILE A 342 6.09 26.45 3.97
CA ILE A 342 4.73 26.58 3.41
C ILE A 342 3.82 27.21 4.45
N ASN A 343 3.88 26.77 5.71
CA ASN A 343 3.06 27.32 6.80
C ASN A 343 3.35 28.81 7.01
N HIS A 344 4.63 29.18 7.09
CA HIS A 344 5.05 30.55 7.34
C HIS A 344 4.61 31.53 6.25
N PHE A 345 4.73 31.15 4.99
CA PHE A 345 4.46 32.05 3.86
C PHE A 345 3.01 31.98 3.36
N TYR A 346 2.30 30.87 3.57
CA TYR A 346 0.98 30.68 2.96
C TYR A 346 -0.17 30.66 3.98
N LEU A 347 -0.02 29.97 5.13
CA LEU A 347 -1.08 29.86 6.14
C LEU A 347 -1.03 31.00 7.16
N ILE A 348 -1.24 32.21 6.70
CA ILE A 348 -1.35 33.38 7.55
C ILE A 348 -2.79 33.48 8.05
N ASP A 349 -2.96 33.46 9.39
CA ASP A 349 -4.27 33.68 10.03
C ASP A 349 -4.74 35.11 9.71
N PRO A 350 -5.89 35.24 9.03
CA PRO A 350 -6.36 36.54 8.61
C PRO A 350 -6.74 37.50 9.78
N ARG A 351 -6.92 36.96 10.99
CA ARG A 351 -7.27 37.73 12.18
C ARG A 351 -6.05 38.37 12.85
N THR A 352 -4.95 37.62 12.90
CA THR A 352 -3.73 38.01 13.61
C THR A 352 -2.65 38.54 12.66
N GLY A 353 -2.78 38.28 11.36
CA GLY A 353 -1.74 38.61 10.37
C GLY A 353 -0.46 37.79 10.52
N SER A 354 -0.45 36.75 11.36
CA SER A 354 0.72 35.90 11.66
C SER A 354 0.48 34.48 11.17
N PRO A 355 1.56 33.70 10.92
CA PRO A 355 1.44 32.29 10.53
C PRO A 355 0.72 31.45 11.57
N ASP A 356 -0.25 30.64 11.15
CA ASP A 356 -0.95 29.71 12.05
C ASP A 356 -0.19 28.37 12.13
N TRP A 357 0.63 28.24 13.15
CA TRP A 357 1.49 27.08 13.35
C TRP A 357 0.77 25.78 13.73
N ARG A 358 -0.54 25.81 13.99
CA ARG A 358 -1.31 24.59 14.30
C ARG A 358 -1.26 23.60 13.15
N PHE A 359 -1.34 24.06 11.91
CA PHE A 359 -1.27 23.20 10.70
C PHE A 359 0.11 22.59 10.49
N PHE A 360 1.18 23.33 10.79
CA PHE A 360 2.55 22.80 10.81
C PHE A 360 2.69 21.65 11.81
N TRP A 361 2.24 21.85 13.06
CA TRP A 361 2.33 20.83 14.08
C TRP A 361 1.49 19.61 13.73
N ALA A 362 0.25 19.77 13.26
CA ALA A 362 -0.61 18.66 12.84
C ALA A 362 0.03 17.82 11.73
N THR A 363 0.65 18.45 10.73
CA THR A 363 1.36 17.73 9.66
C THR A 363 2.62 17.04 10.18
N SER A 364 3.36 17.69 11.08
CA SER A 364 4.59 17.14 11.66
C SER A 364 4.35 15.93 12.57
N VAL A 365 3.21 15.86 13.25
CA VAL A 365 2.78 14.69 14.04
C VAL A 365 2.75 13.43 13.17
N GLY A 366 2.42 13.56 11.88
CA GLY A 366 2.46 12.42 10.95
C GLY A 366 3.86 11.87 10.73
N ILE A 367 4.89 12.72 10.63
CA ILE A 367 6.29 12.25 10.54
C ILE A 367 6.70 11.57 11.84
N PHE A 368 6.28 12.10 13.00
CA PHE A 368 6.52 11.46 14.26
C PHE A 368 5.87 10.07 14.34
N LEU A 369 4.62 9.93 13.89
CA LEU A 369 3.95 8.64 13.80
C LEU A 369 4.72 7.66 12.89
N ALA A 370 5.27 8.13 11.76
CA ALA A 370 6.10 7.28 10.89
C ALA A 370 7.30 6.69 11.66
N ILE A 371 8.00 7.52 12.41
CA ILE A 371 9.16 7.09 13.21
C ILE A 371 8.73 6.08 14.28
N VAL A 372 7.64 6.36 15.01
CA VAL A 372 7.13 5.46 16.06
C VAL A 372 6.69 4.12 15.47
N THR A 373 5.97 4.12 14.36
CA THR A 373 5.51 2.89 13.69
C THR A 373 6.69 2.06 13.19
N MET A 374 7.70 2.69 12.57
CA MET A 374 8.91 2.00 12.15
C MET A 374 9.66 1.40 13.35
N TRP A 375 9.76 2.13 14.44
CA TRP A 375 10.42 1.66 15.66
C TRP A 375 9.68 0.47 16.28
N LEU A 376 8.35 0.54 16.37
CA LEU A 376 7.51 -0.56 16.87
C LEU A 376 7.63 -1.81 15.98
N THR A 377 7.49 -1.65 14.67
CA THR A 377 7.63 -2.78 13.74
C THR A 377 9.01 -3.42 13.85
N ASN A 378 10.07 -2.59 13.88
CA ASN A 378 11.43 -3.07 14.07
C ASN A 378 11.62 -3.80 15.40
N TYR A 379 11.00 -3.36 16.49
CA TYR A 379 11.09 -4.03 17.79
C TYR A 379 10.47 -5.45 17.73
N PHE A 380 9.29 -5.58 17.13
CA PHE A 380 8.57 -6.85 17.10
C PHE A 380 9.07 -7.84 16.05
N THR A 381 9.69 -7.36 14.96
CA THR A 381 10.03 -8.23 13.82
C THR A 381 11.53 -8.41 13.57
N HIS A 382 12.42 -7.57 14.15
CA HIS A 382 13.85 -7.66 13.86
C HIS A 382 14.48 -8.94 14.44
N PRO A 383 15.36 -9.66 13.70
CA PRO A 383 15.97 -10.91 14.15
C PRO A 383 16.68 -10.84 15.50
N ASP A 384 17.34 -9.71 15.81
CA ASP A 384 18.12 -9.55 17.04
C ASP A 384 17.29 -9.07 18.24
N LYS A 385 16.01 -8.81 18.07
CA LYS A 385 15.12 -8.38 19.14
C LYS A 385 14.50 -9.55 19.88
N LEU A 386 14.09 -9.29 21.12
CA LEU A 386 13.57 -10.31 22.03
C LEU A 386 12.39 -11.08 21.44
N PRO A 387 11.33 -10.47 20.86
CA PRO A 387 10.17 -11.21 20.37
C PRO A 387 10.51 -12.24 19.29
N THR A 388 11.34 -11.87 18.32
CA THR A 388 11.81 -12.79 17.26
C THR A 388 12.75 -13.87 17.81
N THR A 389 13.59 -13.50 18.79
CA THR A 389 14.51 -14.48 19.45
C THR A 389 13.72 -15.52 20.23
N GLU A 390 12.69 -15.12 20.98
CA GLU A 390 11.79 -16.05 21.71
C GLU A 390 11.05 -16.96 20.75
N THR A 391 10.56 -16.44 19.62
CA THR A 391 9.91 -17.22 18.56
C THR A 391 10.87 -18.25 17.96
N ALA A 392 12.13 -17.89 17.71
CA ALA A 392 13.16 -18.82 17.24
C ALA A 392 13.50 -19.88 18.31
N LEU A 393 13.58 -19.49 19.59
CA LEU A 393 13.81 -20.44 20.68
C LEU A 393 12.67 -21.45 20.85
N ALA A 394 11.43 -21.05 20.57
CA ALA A 394 10.26 -21.92 20.66
C ALA A 394 10.31 -23.10 19.67
N THR A 395 11.14 -23.04 18.61
CA THR A 395 11.37 -24.18 17.70
C THR A 395 11.98 -25.40 18.39
N LYS A 396 12.59 -25.23 19.58
CA LYS A 396 13.15 -26.35 20.36
C LYS A 396 12.10 -27.38 20.77
N THR A 397 10.85 -26.97 20.88
CA THR A 397 9.72 -27.85 21.21
C THR A 397 8.83 -28.13 19.98
N GLY A 398 9.25 -27.70 18.80
CA GLY A 398 8.61 -28.00 17.52
C GLY A 398 7.88 -26.82 16.88
N PRO A 399 7.27 -27.02 15.70
CA PRO A 399 6.63 -25.95 14.95
C PRO A 399 5.38 -25.39 15.66
N ALA A 400 4.65 -26.19 16.41
CA ALA A 400 3.43 -25.73 17.08
C ALA A 400 3.68 -24.62 18.09
N THR A 401 4.72 -24.77 18.91
CA THR A 401 5.13 -23.76 19.90
C THR A 401 5.68 -22.49 19.25
N MET A 402 6.41 -22.61 18.14
CA MET A 402 6.85 -21.47 17.35
C MET A 402 5.64 -20.68 16.82
N LEU A 403 4.64 -21.37 16.26
CA LEU A 403 3.42 -20.74 15.77
C LEU A 403 2.69 -20.00 16.88
N LEU A 404 2.49 -20.63 18.04
CA LEU A 404 1.82 -20.01 19.20
C LEU A 404 2.57 -18.77 19.70
N THR A 405 3.90 -18.83 19.79
CA THR A 405 4.72 -17.71 20.26
C THR A 405 4.61 -16.53 19.28
N GLY A 406 4.78 -16.75 17.98
CA GLY A 406 4.68 -15.68 16.99
C GLY A 406 3.26 -15.08 16.88
N MET A 407 2.20 -15.88 17.06
CA MET A 407 0.84 -15.35 17.18
C MET A 407 0.70 -14.44 18.41
N GLY A 408 1.26 -14.83 19.55
CA GLY A 408 1.29 -14.00 20.76
C GLY A 408 1.97 -12.66 20.51
N VAL A 409 3.14 -12.67 19.86
CA VAL A 409 3.89 -11.46 19.48
C VAL A 409 3.07 -10.56 18.54
N GLY A 410 2.41 -11.14 17.55
CA GLY A 410 1.55 -10.38 16.63
C GLY A 410 0.37 -9.73 17.33
N LEU A 411 -0.31 -10.44 18.24
CA LEU A 411 -1.42 -9.89 19.04
C LEU A 411 -0.95 -8.72 19.92
N GLU A 412 0.18 -8.86 20.60
CA GLU A 412 0.76 -7.78 21.42
C GLU A 412 1.12 -6.56 20.57
N SER A 413 1.79 -6.76 19.44
CA SER A 413 2.20 -5.67 18.54
C SER A 413 1.03 -4.82 18.06
N THR A 414 -0.15 -5.42 17.92
CA THR A 414 -1.38 -4.77 17.50
C THR A 414 -1.82 -3.69 18.48
N VAL A 415 -1.68 -3.94 19.78
CA VAL A 415 -2.06 -2.98 20.83
C VAL A 415 -1.20 -1.72 20.75
N TRP A 416 0.12 -1.88 20.64
CA TRP A 416 1.04 -0.75 20.55
C TRP A 416 0.86 0.07 19.26
N ALA A 417 0.60 -0.59 18.15
CA ALA A 417 0.30 0.10 16.89
C ALA A 417 -0.98 0.96 17.02
N ILE A 418 -2.05 0.42 17.60
CA ILE A 418 -3.28 1.18 17.83
C ILE A 418 -3.06 2.35 18.79
N LEU A 419 -2.36 2.14 19.89
CA LEU A 419 -2.09 3.22 20.84
C LEU A 419 -1.30 4.37 20.20
N SER A 420 -0.37 4.08 19.29
CA SER A 420 0.36 5.12 18.56
C SER A 420 -0.55 5.95 17.64
N ILE A 421 -1.49 5.29 16.96
CA ILE A 421 -2.50 5.94 16.11
C ILE A 421 -3.46 6.77 16.97
N CYS A 422 -3.98 6.22 18.07
CA CYS A 422 -4.81 6.97 19.02
C CYS A 422 -4.09 8.20 19.55
N GLY A 423 -2.80 8.07 19.89
CA GLY A 423 -1.97 9.21 20.30
C GLY A 423 -1.91 10.30 19.22
N THR A 424 -1.79 9.92 17.95
CA THR A 424 -1.81 10.87 16.81
C THR A 424 -3.16 11.58 16.66
N ILE A 425 -4.26 10.84 16.79
CA ILE A 425 -5.61 11.41 16.75
C ILE A 425 -5.82 12.39 17.91
N ILE A 426 -5.44 11.99 19.12
CA ILE A 426 -5.52 12.85 20.32
C ILE A 426 -4.65 14.11 20.15
N ALA A 427 -3.43 13.98 19.63
CA ALA A 427 -2.57 15.12 19.38
C ALA A 427 -3.22 16.11 18.39
N SER A 428 -3.84 15.63 17.32
CA SER A 428 -4.60 16.47 16.37
C SER A 428 -5.79 17.17 17.05
N MET A 429 -6.51 16.46 17.91
CA MET A 429 -7.63 17.05 18.67
C MET A 429 -7.14 18.14 19.64
N LEU A 430 -6.02 17.93 20.30
CA LEU A 430 -5.43 18.92 21.22
C LEU A 430 -4.92 20.18 20.50
N ILE A 431 -4.32 20.02 19.31
CA ILE A 431 -3.83 21.14 18.49
C ILE A 431 -4.98 22.05 18.06
N PHE A 432 -6.13 21.49 17.73
CA PHE A 432 -7.33 22.21 17.24
C PHE A 432 -8.47 22.20 18.25
N HIS A 433 -8.18 22.13 19.55
CA HIS A 433 -9.18 22.01 20.60
C HIS A 433 -10.30 23.05 20.46
N GLY A 434 -11.54 22.59 20.62
CA GLY A 434 -12.74 23.42 20.49
C GLY A 434 -13.33 23.49 19.08
N ASN A 435 -12.65 22.98 18.03
CA ASN A 435 -13.23 22.91 16.69
C ASN A 435 -13.13 21.48 16.13
N LEU A 436 -14.28 20.80 16.00
CA LEU A 436 -14.35 19.42 15.53
C LEU A 436 -13.90 19.26 14.08
N SER A 437 -14.27 20.20 13.20
CA SER A 437 -13.93 20.14 11.77
C SER A 437 -12.45 20.36 11.55
N LEU A 438 -11.82 21.32 12.25
CA LEU A 438 -10.38 21.52 12.19
C LEU A 438 -9.60 20.34 12.82
N SER A 439 -10.12 19.71 13.87
CA SER A 439 -9.52 18.51 14.46
C SER A 439 -9.53 17.35 13.45
N ALA A 440 -10.62 17.12 12.74
CA ALA A 440 -10.72 16.12 11.69
C ALA A 440 -9.75 16.43 10.52
N TYR A 441 -9.68 17.69 10.11
CA TYR A 441 -8.70 18.14 9.12
C TYR A 441 -7.26 17.91 9.61
N GLY A 442 -6.96 18.17 10.90
CA GLY A 442 -5.67 17.90 11.52
C GLY A 442 -5.27 16.41 11.48
N ILE A 443 -6.24 15.49 11.64
CA ILE A 443 -6.00 14.05 11.47
C ILE A 443 -5.59 13.74 10.01
N ALA A 444 -6.29 14.32 9.03
CA ALA A 444 -5.92 14.15 7.62
C ALA A 444 -4.53 14.74 7.31
N LEU A 445 -4.18 15.89 7.93
CA LEU A 445 -2.83 16.48 7.82
C LEU A 445 -1.75 15.58 8.41
N ALA A 446 -2.02 14.91 9.54
CA ALA A 446 -1.10 13.91 10.08
C ALA A 446 -0.89 12.75 9.09
N GLY A 447 -1.95 12.29 8.41
CA GLY A 447 -1.84 11.33 7.30
C GLY A 447 -0.99 11.84 6.13
N LEU A 448 -1.14 13.11 5.76
CA LEU A 448 -0.29 13.75 4.74
C LEU A 448 1.18 13.80 5.19
N GLY A 449 1.43 14.15 6.44
CA GLY A 449 2.77 14.17 7.03
C GLY A 449 3.45 12.80 7.02
N LEU A 450 2.70 11.76 7.42
CA LEU A 450 3.14 10.36 7.41
C LEU A 450 3.60 9.91 6.00
N LEU A 451 2.90 10.34 4.97
CA LEU A 451 3.16 10.00 3.57
C LEU A 451 3.96 11.06 2.79
N THR A 452 4.53 12.06 3.43
CA THR A 452 5.27 13.10 2.70
C THR A 452 6.51 12.52 2.01
N THR A 453 7.16 11.55 2.65
CA THR A 453 8.35 10.87 2.10
C THR A 453 7.99 9.63 1.27
N THR A 454 6.81 9.56 0.67
CA THR A 454 6.32 8.39 -0.08
C THR A 454 7.28 7.92 -1.16
N GLY A 455 7.91 8.84 -1.91
CA GLY A 455 8.91 8.48 -2.91
C GLY A 455 10.11 7.73 -2.33
N PHE A 456 10.51 8.07 -1.11
CA PHE A 456 11.56 7.39 -0.37
C PHE A 456 11.07 6.06 0.24
N ILE A 457 9.87 6.04 0.81
CA ILE A 457 9.26 4.84 1.42
C ILE A 457 9.13 3.73 0.38
N LEU A 458 8.62 4.04 -0.81
CA LEU A 458 8.55 3.07 -1.90
C LEU A 458 9.91 2.64 -2.43
N ALA A 459 10.92 3.52 -2.37
CA ALA A 459 12.29 3.11 -2.69
C ALA A 459 12.80 2.04 -1.71
N MET A 460 12.48 2.18 -0.42
CA MET A 460 12.80 1.17 0.60
C MET A 460 12.05 -0.14 0.37
N ASP A 461 10.78 -0.05 0.02
CA ASP A 461 9.92 -1.21 -0.16
C ASP A 461 10.33 -2.04 -1.38
N THR A 462 10.42 -1.39 -2.54
CA THR A 462 10.82 -2.05 -3.81
C THR A 462 12.28 -2.53 -3.80
N TYR A 463 13.13 -1.97 -2.94
CA TYR A 463 14.50 -2.43 -2.73
C TYR A 463 14.53 -3.92 -2.33
N GLY A 464 13.63 -4.35 -1.43
CA GLY A 464 13.57 -5.72 -0.94
C GLY A 464 13.41 -6.75 -2.06
N PRO A 465 12.32 -6.72 -2.84
CA PRO A 465 12.12 -7.63 -3.97
C PRO A 465 13.24 -7.61 -5.01
N ILE A 466 13.86 -6.45 -5.25
CA ILE A 466 14.98 -6.34 -6.18
C ILE A 466 16.20 -7.10 -5.68
N THR A 467 16.51 -7.01 -4.38
CA THR A 467 17.66 -7.70 -3.79
C THR A 467 17.42 -9.19 -3.62
N ASP A 468 16.22 -9.59 -3.27
CA ASP A 468 15.76 -10.96 -3.17
C ASP A 468 15.88 -11.69 -4.52
N ASN A 469 15.26 -11.13 -5.56
CA ASN A 469 15.39 -11.63 -6.93
C ASN A 469 16.83 -11.58 -7.48
N ALA A 470 17.64 -10.59 -7.05
CA ALA A 470 19.05 -10.55 -7.43
C ALA A 470 19.82 -11.76 -6.84
N MET A 471 19.46 -12.17 -5.61
CA MET A 471 20.01 -13.39 -4.98
C MET A 471 19.55 -14.62 -5.74
N GLY A 472 18.26 -14.77 -6.05
CA GLY A 472 17.73 -15.88 -6.82
C GLY A 472 18.38 -16.01 -8.21
N ILE A 473 18.52 -14.91 -8.96
CA ILE A 473 19.24 -14.92 -10.25
C ILE A 473 20.67 -15.38 -10.08
N PHE A 474 21.31 -14.96 -9.00
CA PHE A 474 22.68 -15.31 -8.69
C PHE A 474 22.85 -16.81 -8.41
N GLU A 475 21.98 -17.39 -7.58
CA GLU A 475 21.97 -18.82 -7.28
C GLU A 475 21.63 -19.67 -8.52
N MET A 476 20.60 -19.29 -9.28
CA MET A 476 20.18 -19.98 -10.51
C MET A 476 21.23 -19.93 -11.63
N SER A 477 22.06 -18.88 -11.68
CA SER A 477 23.12 -18.77 -12.69
C SER A 477 24.29 -19.73 -12.46
N GLY A 478 24.31 -20.46 -11.35
CA GLY A 478 25.30 -21.51 -11.03
C GLY A 478 26.67 -20.97 -10.61
N THR A 479 26.74 -19.74 -10.14
CA THR A 479 27.96 -19.10 -9.65
C THR A 479 28.30 -19.62 -8.25
N LYS A 480 28.52 -20.95 -8.13
CA LYS A 480 28.78 -21.64 -6.85
C LYS A 480 30.04 -21.19 -6.09
N GLU A 481 30.94 -20.46 -6.75
CA GLU A 481 32.17 -19.93 -6.13
C GLU A 481 31.91 -18.79 -5.12
N VAL A 482 30.66 -18.43 -4.88
CA VAL A 482 30.26 -17.12 -4.34
C VAL A 482 29.63 -17.19 -2.96
N THR A 483 29.29 -18.36 -2.45
CA THR A 483 28.74 -18.53 -1.08
C THR A 483 29.79 -18.34 0.03
N SER A 484 31.06 -18.21 -0.34
CA SER A 484 32.18 -18.00 0.62
C SER A 484 32.93 -16.70 0.31
N GLY A 485 33.24 -15.92 1.33
CA GLY A 485 34.08 -14.73 1.22
C GLY A 485 33.31 -13.39 1.22
N GLU A 486 33.87 -12.37 0.57
CA GLU A 486 33.33 -11.00 0.58
C GLU A 486 32.02 -10.90 -0.22
N ILE A 487 31.92 -11.62 -1.31
CA ILE A 487 30.74 -11.58 -2.20
C ILE A 487 29.53 -12.22 -1.50
N GLY A 488 29.70 -13.39 -0.86
CA GLY A 488 28.63 -14.03 -0.07
C GLY A 488 28.10 -13.10 1.04
N ARG A 489 28.99 -12.36 1.72
CA ARG A 489 28.59 -11.36 2.70
C ARG A 489 27.83 -10.19 2.07
N ASN A 490 28.25 -9.72 0.90
CA ASN A 490 27.56 -8.62 0.21
C ASN A 490 26.13 -9.01 -0.13
N VAL A 491 25.91 -10.21 -0.66
CA VAL A 491 24.59 -10.72 -1.01
C VAL A 491 23.71 -10.93 0.23
N ALA A 492 24.26 -11.57 1.28
CA ALA A 492 23.55 -11.75 2.55
C ALA A 492 23.14 -10.42 3.21
N TRP A 493 23.99 -9.38 3.14
CA TRP A 493 23.66 -8.07 3.64
C TRP A 493 22.55 -7.38 2.83
N LEU A 494 22.54 -7.55 1.50
CA LEU A 494 21.49 -6.99 0.64
C LEU A 494 20.13 -7.61 0.98
N ASP A 495 20.07 -8.94 1.14
CA ASP A 495 18.86 -9.65 1.55
C ASP A 495 18.38 -9.23 2.95
N ALA A 496 19.27 -9.20 3.94
CA ALA A 496 18.93 -8.78 5.31
C ALA A 496 18.32 -7.36 5.37
N ILE A 497 18.88 -6.43 4.58
CA ILE A 497 18.33 -5.07 4.44
C ILE A 497 16.95 -5.14 3.77
N GLY A 498 16.81 -5.92 2.69
CA GLY A 498 15.58 -6.08 1.93
C GLY A 498 14.42 -6.53 2.81
N ASN A 499 14.65 -7.55 3.63
CA ASN A 499 13.64 -8.08 4.56
C ASN A 499 13.27 -7.06 5.65
N THR A 500 14.26 -6.32 6.18
CA THR A 500 14.02 -5.26 7.17
C THR A 500 13.19 -4.13 6.55
N THR A 501 13.53 -3.67 5.35
CA THR A 501 12.81 -2.59 4.68
C THR A 501 11.39 -3.01 4.31
N LYS A 502 11.16 -4.22 3.79
CA LYS A 502 9.83 -4.79 3.52
C LYS A 502 8.93 -4.77 4.78
N ALA A 503 9.45 -5.19 5.94
CA ALA A 503 8.70 -5.19 7.18
C ALA A 503 8.33 -3.78 7.64
N LEU A 504 9.28 -2.83 7.62
CA LEU A 504 9.09 -1.45 8.05
C LEU A 504 8.05 -0.71 7.19
N THR A 505 8.11 -0.89 5.87
CA THR A 505 7.18 -0.22 4.94
C THR A 505 5.76 -0.75 5.04
N LYS A 506 5.56 -2.06 5.30
CA LYS A 506 4.24 -2.63 5.57
C LYS A 506 3.60 -2.04 6.83
N GLY A 507 4.35 -1.88 7.92
CA GLY A 507 3.87 -1.22 9.13
C GLY A 507 3.41 0.22 8.88
N LEU A 508 4.19 0.99 8.09
CA LEU A 508 3.82 2.35 7.68
C LEU A 508 2.55 2.38 6.81
N ALA A 509 2.42 1.45 5.86
CA ALA A 509 1.26 1.36 4.98
C ALA A 509 -0.02 1.11 5.79
N ILE A 510 0.02 0.22 6.79
CA ILE A 510 -1.12 -0.05 7.66
C ILE A 510 -1.50 1.19 8.49
N ALA A 511 -0.54 1.85 9.14
CA ALA A 511 -0.79 3.06 9.92
C ALA A 511 -1.44 4.17 9.06
N THR A 512 -0.96 4.32 7.83
CA THR A 512 -1.52 5.27 6.86
C THR A 512 -2.96 4.95 6.49
N ALA A 513 -3.27 3.66 6.24
CA ALA A 513 -4.61 3.23 5.88
C ALA A 513 -5.63 3.62 6.95
N VAL A 514 -5.26 3.51 8.22
CA VAL A 514 -6.15 3.85 9.33
C VAL A 514 -6.39 5.34 9.44
N ILE A 515 -5.33 6.14 9.38
CA ILE A 515 -5.46 7.61 9.43
C ILE A 515 -6.31 8.10 8.24
N ALA A 516 -6.05 7.58 7.03
CA ALA A 516 -6.83 7.91 5.84
C ALA A 516 -8.29 7.48 5.97
N ALA A 517 -8.54 6.25 6.45
CA ALA A 517 -9.89 5.75 6.67
C ALA A 517 -10.65 6.54 7.73
N THR A 518 -9.98 6.96 8.81
CA THR A 518 -10.58 7.82 9.85
C THR A 518 -10.98 9.20 9.27
N ALA A 519 -10.14 9.77 8.42
CA ALA A 519 -10.45 11.02 7.73
C ALA A 519 -11.64 10.85 6.74
N LEU A 520 -11.63 9.79 5.93
CA LEU A 520 -12.74 9.47 5.02
C LEU A 520 -14.05 9.17 5.77
N PHE A 521 -13.96 8.52 6.92
CA PHE A 521 -15.13 8.24 7.75
C PHE A 521 -15.82 9.53 8.21
N ARG A 522 -15.04 10.55 8.52
CA ARG A 522 -15.62 11.88 8.82
C ARG A 522 -16.29 12.47 7.58
N SER A 523 -15.65 12.40 6.41
CA SER A 523 -16.27 12.84 5.14
C SER A 523 -17.58 12.09 4.86
N PHE A 524 -17.63 10.78 5.13
CA PHE A 524 -18.86 10.00 5.02
C PHE A 524 -19.98 10.55 5.94
N ILE A 525 -19.66 10.87 7.20
CA ILE A 525 -20.64 11.42 8.15
C ILE A 525 -21.27 12.72 7.61
N ASP A 526 -20.45 13.59 7.03
CA ASP A 526 -20.90 14.86 6.46
C ASP A 526 -21.76 14.64 5.19
N GLU A 527 -21.35 13.75 4.28
CA GLU A 527 -22.10 13.42 3.06
C GLU A 527 -23.41 12.70 3.35
N ALA A 528 -23.41 11.80 4.35
CA ALA A 528 -24.61 11.10 4.81
C ALA A 528 -25.56 11.99 5.64
N LYS A 529 -25.25 13.28 5.83
CA LYS A 529 -26.01 14.22 6.66
C LYS A 529 -26.22 13.76 8.11
N LEU A 530 -25.24 13.04 8.64
CA LEU A 530 -25.27 12.53 10.01
C LEU A 530 -24.52 13.42 11.00
N SER A 531 -24.01 14.57 10.58
CA SER A 531 -23.15 15.46 11.39
C SER A 531 -23.84 15.97 12.66
N GLU A 532 -25.16 16.20 12.61
CA GLU A 532 -25.95 16.69 13.76
C GLU A 532 -26.40 15.55 14.68
N ILE A 533 -26.71 14.36 14.11
CA ILE A 533 -27.29 13.23 14.84
C ILE A 533 -26.17 12.30 15.37
N GLY A 534 -25.06 12.22 14.64
CA GLY A 534 -23.98 11.26 14.89
C GLY A 534 -24.36 9.83 14.51
N ILE A 535 -23.42 8.92 14.70
CA ILE A 535 -23.63 7.48 14.52
C ILE A 535 -24.00 6.89 15.88
N GLN A 536 -25.29 6.68 16.08
CA GLN A 536 -25.84 6.21 17.36
C GLN A 536 -25.74 4.67 17.46
N VAL A 537 -24.65 4.20 18.06
CA VAL A 537 -24.36 2.74 18.21
C VAL A 537 -25.44 1.99 19.02
N ASN A 538 -26.22 2.70 19.83
CA ASN A 538 -27.34 2.14 20.58
C ASN A 538 -28.56 1.78 19.70
N LEU A 539 -28.62 2.26 18.45
CA LEU A 539 -29.68 1.88 17.52
C LEU A 539 -29.41 0.46 16.96
N PRO A 540 -30.39 -0.45 16.99
CA PRO A 540 -30.19 -1.84 16.54
C PRO A 540 -29.68 -1.95 15.10
N SER A 541 -30.16 -1.13 14.16
CA SER A 541 -29.70 -1.13 12.77
C SER A 541 -28.23 -0.72 12.65
N VAL A 542 -27.80 0.28 13.42
CA VAL A 542 -26.41 0.76 13.44
C VAL A 542 -25.50 -0.31 14.06
N PHE A 543 -25.96 -0.94 15.14
CA PHE A 543 -25.22 -2.00 15.80
C PHE A 543 -25.07 -3.23 14.90
N VAL A 544 -26.11 -3.62 14.16
CA VAL A 544 -26.03 -4.68 13.14
C VAL A 544 -25.03 -4.31 12.05
N GLY A 545 -25.06 -3.05 11.57
CA GLY A 545 -24.07 -2.54 10.64
C GLY A 545 -22.64 -2.70 11.18
N LEU A 546 -22.39 -2.31 12.44
CA LEU A 546 -21.10 -2.43 13.11
C LEU A 546 -20.61 -3.88 13.18
N LEU A 547 -21.51 -4.82 13.52
CA LEU A 547 -21.16 -6.25 13.59
C LEU A 547 -20.82 -6.82 12.21
N ILE A 548 -21.61 -6.50 11.17
CA ILE A 548 -21.33 -6.94 9.80
C ILE A 548 -19.99 -6.35 9.33
N GLY A 549 -19.78 -5.04 9.52
CA GLY A 549 -18.53 -4.37 9.16
C GLY A 549 -17.33 -4.96 9.86
N GLY A 550 -17.48 -5.30 11.16
CA GLY A 550 -16.43 -5.98 11.92
C GLY A 550 -16.12 -7.41 11.45
N ALA A 551 -17.10 -8.11 10.89
CA ALA A 551 -16.93 -9.49 10.39
C ALA A 551 -16.30 -9.55 8.98
N VAL A 552 -16.54 -8.55 8.14
CA VAL A 552 -16.09 -8.56 6.73
C VAL A 552 -14.58 -8.69 6.56
N PRO A 553 -13.70 -8.01 7.34
CA PRO A 553 -12.26 -8.20 7.24
C PRO A 553 -11.80 -9.64 7.53
N PHE A 554 -12.47 -10.36 8.42
CA PHE A 554 -12.20 -11.79 8.67
C PHE A 554 -12.58 -12.65 7.46
N LEU A 555 -13.74 -12.39 6.85
CA LEU A 555 -14.17 -13.14 5.66
C LEU A 555 -13.23 -12.86 4.47
N PHE A 556 -12.84 -11.60 4.28
CA PHE A 556 -11.88 -11.20 3.26
C PHE A 556 -10.53 -11.90 3.44
N SER A 557 -10.00 -11.90 4.67
CA SER A 557 -8.76 -12.59 5.01
C SER A 557 -8.86 -14.10 4.79
N SER A 558 -10.00 -14.70 5.13
CA SER A 558 -10.27 -16.12 4.87
C SER A 558 -10.23 -16.42 3.37
N PHE A 559 -10.83 -15.57 2.53
CA PHE A 559 -10.78 -15.74 1.07
C PHE A 559 -9.34 -15.66 0.56
N ALA A 560 -8.58 -14.65 0.99
CA ALA A 560 -7.19 -14.45 0.58
C ALA A 560 -6.29 -15.63 0.99
N ILE A 561 -6.36 -16.08 2.25
CA ILE A 561 -5.55 -17.21 2.76
C ILE A 561 -5.90 -18.50 2.03
N LYS A 562 -7.21 -18.81 1.89
CA LYS A 562 -7.65 -20.02 1.16
C LYS A 562 -7.30 -19.96 -0.32
N ALA A 563 -7.30 -18.79 -0.93
CA ALA A 563 -6.89 -18.59 -2.31
C ALA A 563 -5.42 -18.95 -2.51
N VAL A 564 -4.53 -18.49 -1.61
CA VAL A 564 -3.11 -18.89 -1.62
C VAL A 564 -2.97 -20.40 -1.50
N GLY A 565 -3.65 -21.03 -0.53
CA GLY A 565 -3.59 -22.48 -0.33
C GLY A 565 -4.05 -23.27 -1.54
N ARG A 566 -5.17 -22.90 -2.18
CA ARG A 566 -5.66 -23.56 -3.40
C ARG A 566 -4.69 -23.39 -4.58
N SER A 567 -4.18 -22.19 -4.75
CA SER A 567 -3.23 -21.89 -5.84
C SER A 567 -1.89 -22.61 -5.62
N ALA A 568 -1.39 -22.64 -4.38
CA ALA A 568 -0.17 -23.38 -4.02
C ALA A 568 -0.31 -24.89 -4.27
N PHE A 569 -1.48 -25.46 -3.98
CA PHE A 569 -1.74 -26.89 -4.25
C PHE A 569 -1.54 -27.23 -5.73
N GLU A 570 -2.04 -26.42 -6.65
CA GLU A 570 -1.86 -26.62 -8.10
C GLU A 570 -0.38 -26.55 -8.51
N VAL A 571 0.40 -25.66 -7.89
CA VAL A 571 1.85 -25.55 -8.13
C VAL A 571 2.58 -26.79 -7.62
N VAL A 572 2.29 -27.22 -6.40
CA VAL A 572 2.89 -28.43 -5.78
C VAL A 572 2.65 -29.65 -6.67
N GLU A 573 1.41 -29.86 -7.12
CA GLU A 573 1.09 -31.00 -7.99
C GLU A 573 1.82 -30.91 -9.35
N GLU A 574 1.97 -29.73 -9.92
CA GLU A 574 2.72 -29.55 -11.18
C GLU A 574 4.22 -29.84 -10.98
N VAL A 575 4.84 -29.33 -9.91
CA VAL A 575 6.26 -29.60 -9.63
C VAL A 575 6.49 -31.09 -9.37
N ARG A 576 5.61 -31.74 -8.58
CA ARG A 576 5.66 -33.18 -8.34
C ARG A 576 5.50 -33.99 -9.63
N ARG A 577 4.60 -33.53 -10.54
CA ARG A 577 4.42 -34.15 -11.86
C ARG A 577 5.72 -34.09 -12.66
N GLN A 578 6.35 -32.93 -12.72
CA GLN A 578 7.61 -32.77 -13.46
C GLN A 578 8.72 -33.62 -12.90
N PHE A 579 8.86 -33.73 -11.58
CA PHE A 579 9.86 -34.63 -10.97
C PHE A 579 9.59 -36.12 -11.26
N ARG A 580 8.33 -36.54 -11.40
CA ARG A 580 7.98 -37.92 -11.76
C ARG A 580 8.21 -38.20 -13.25
N GLU A 581 7.82 -37.29 -14.12
CA GLU A 581 7.92 -37.50 -15.57
C GLU A 581 9.32 -37.23 -16.13
N LYS A 582 10.08 -36.39 -15.47
CA LYS A 582 11.44 -35.97 -15.83
C LYS A 582 12.42 -36.22 -14.69
N PRO A 583 12.73 -37.46 -14.35
CA PRO A 583 13.64 -37.76 -13.24
C PRO A 583 15.07 -37.22 -13.45
N GLY A 584 15.46 -36.98 -14.72
CA GLY A 584 16.73 -36.36 -15.08
C GLY A 584 16.89 -34.90 -14.58
N ILE A 585 15.82 -34.25 -14.11
CA ILE A 585 15.90 -32.91 -13.51
C ILE A 585 16.82 -32.94 -12.27
N MET A 586 16.66 -33.93 -11.38
CA MET A 586 17.47 -34.04 -10.16
C MET A 586 18.93 -34.28 -10.46
N ASP A 587 19.23 -34.95 -11.56
CA ASP A 587 20.61 -35.29 -12.03
C ASP A 587 21.21 -34.21 -12.96
N TRP A 588 20.55 -33.05 -13.15
CA TRP A 588 20.98 -32.00 -14.07
C TRP A 588 21.01 -32.39 -15.56
N LYS A 589 20.30 -33.45 -15.94
CA LYS A 589 20.23 -33.94 -17.34
C LYS A 589 19.09 -33.32 -18.13
N GLU A 590 18.06 -32.86 -17.43
CA GLU A 590 16.85 -32.23 -18.02
C GLU A 590 16.54 -30.91 -17.33
N LYS A 591 15.94 -29.97 -18.07
CA LYS A 591 15.47 -28.69 -17.49
C LYS A 591 13.98 -28.78 -17.11
N PRO A 592 13.59 -28.18 -15.97
CA PRO A 592 12.18 -28.01 -15.63
C PRO A 592 11.45 -27.10 -16.64
N ASP A 593 10.13 -27.24 -16.71
CA ASP A 593 9.25 -26.32 -17.41
C ASP A 593 8.76 -25.23 -16.44
N TYR A 594 9.52 -24.17 -16.32
CA TYR A 594 9.17 -23.02 -15.47
C TYR A 594 7.92 -22.28 -15.95
N GLY A 595 7.75 -22.16 -17.29
CA GLY A 595 6.65 -21.42 -17.88
C GLY A 595 5.30 -22.00 -17.50
N ARG A 596 5.22 -23.33 -17.33
CA ARG A 596 4.00 -24.00 -16.91
C ARG A 596 3.57 -23.61 -15.50
N CYS A 597 4.48 -23.55 -14.54
CA CYS A 597 4.19 -23.10 -13.18
C CYS A 597 3.69 -21.65 -13.18
N VAL A 598 4.36 -20.74 -13.89
CA VAL A 598 3.93 -19.33 -14.03
C VAL A 598 2.51 -19.24 -14.60
N GLN A 599 2.17 -20.04 -15.62
CA GLN A 599 0.82 -20.04 -16.23
C GLN A 599 -0.26 -20.51 -15.24
N ILE A 600 0.01 -21.58 -14.47
CA ILE A 600 -0.91 -22.12 -13.47
C ILE A 600 -1.19 -21.08 -12.40
N VAL A 601 -0.13 -20.52 -11.79
CA VAL A 601 -0.29 -19.51 -10.73
C VAL A 601 -1.03 -18.27 -11.25
N THR A 602 -0.70 -17.82 -12.48
CA THR A 602 -1.40 -16.69 -13.11
C THR A 602 -2.89 -16.97 -13.26
N ALA A 603 -3.25 -18.18 -13.72
CA ALA A 603 -4.65 -18.53 -13.96
C ALA A 603 -5.46 -18.61 -12.66
N THR A 604 -4.90 -19.26 -11.65
CA THR A 604 -5.56 -19.44 -10.35
C THR A 604 -5.66 -18.12 -9.58
N ALA A 605 -4.59 -17.32 -9.51
CA ALA A 605 -4.61 -16.02 -8.85
C ALA A 605 -5.67 -15.07 -9.44
N GLN A 606 -5.84 -15.03 -10.78
CA GLN A 606 -6.86 -14.21 -11.42
C GLN A 606 -8.30 -14.68 -11.11
N LYS A 607 -8.52 -15.97 -10.98
CA LYS A 607 -9.82 -16.54 -10.61
C LYS A 607 -10.16 -16.23 -9.15
N GLU A 608 -9.20 -16.42 -8.25
CA GLU A 608 -9.39 -16.26 -6.81
C GLU A 608 -9.52 -14.79 -6.38
N LEU A 609 -9.05 -13.85 -7.18
CA LEU A 609 -9.15 -12.41 -6.95
C LEU A 609 -10.60 -11.90 -6.94
N LEU A 610 -11.53 -12.56 -7.66
CA LEU A 610 -12.88 -12.06 -7.86
C LEU A 610 -13.68 -11.99 -6.55
N GLY A 611 -13.59 -13.01 -5.71
CA GLY A 611 -14.31 -13.07 -4.43
C GLY A 611 -14.01 -11.89 -3.51
N PRO A 612 -12.74 -11.66 -3.13
CA PRO A 612 -12.34 -10.51 -2.32
C PRO A 612 -12.73 -9.15 -2.94
N GLY A 613 -12.58 -9.00 -4.26
CA GLY A 613 -12.92 -7.76 -4.96
C GLY A 613 -14.43 -7.44 -4.90
N ILE A 614 -15.26 -8.43 -5.15
CA ILE A 614 -16.74 -8.29 -5.06
C ILE A 614 -17.16 -8.02 -3.61
N LEU A 615 -16.60 -8.74 -2.64
CA LEU A 615 -16.92 -8.57 -1.23
C LEU A 615 -16.71 -7.11 -0.78
N ALA A 616 -15.58 -6.50 -1.14
CA ALA A 616 -15.23 -5.14 -0.75
C ALA A 616 -16.22 -4.08 -1.29
N ILE A 617 -16.84 -4.32 -2.45
CA ILE A 617 -17.76 -3.38 -3.09
C ILE A 617 -19.21 -3.69 -2.72
N ALA A 618 -19.63 -4.94 -2.76
CA ALA A 618 -21.03 -5.33 -2.61
C ALA A 618 -21.54 -5.18 -1.17
N THR A 619 -20.70 -5.45 -0.16
CA THR A 619 -21.14 -5.43 1.23
C THR A 619 -21.53 -4.03 1.74
N PRO A 620 -20.77 -2.94 1.53
CA PRO A 620 -21.23 -1.61 1.94
C PRO A 620 -22.49 -1.18 1.19
N ILE A 621 -22.64 -1.55 -0.09
CA ILE A 621 -23.85 -1.28 -0.87
C ILE A 621 -25.05 -2.02 -0.27
N ALA A 622 -24.90 -3.31 0.02
CA ALA A 622 -25.96 -4.10 0.63
C ALA A 622 -26.41 -3.52 2.00
N VAL A 623 -25.47 -3.16 2.87
CA VAL A 623 -25.78 -2.56 4.18
C VAL A 623 -26.46 -1.20 4.02
N ALA A 624 -25.97 -0.34 3.14
CA ALA A 624 -26.54 0.98 2.89
C ALA A 624 -28.02 0.93 2.47
N PHE A 625 -28.33 0.06 1.51
CA PHE A 625 -29.67 -0.02 0.96
C PHE A 625 -30.64 -0.89 1.78
N SER A 626 -30.14 -1.85 2.59
CA SER A 626 -30.98 -2.65 3.50
C SER A 626 -31.26 -1.94 4.82
N LEU A 627 -30.24 -1.37 5.46
CA LEU A 627 -30.30 -0.86 6.84
C LEU A 627 -30.19 0.68 6.94
N GLY A 628 -29.82 1.36 5.85
CA GLY A 628 -29.73 2.82 5.77
C GLY A 628 -28.36 3.40 6.13
N ALA A 629 -28.23 4.73 5.98
CA ALA A 629 -26.98 5.46 6.10
C ALA A 629 -26.34 5.36 7.50
N GLY A 630 -27.12 5.36 8.58
CA GLY A 630 -26.61 5.19 9.93
C GLY A 630 -25.96 3.83 10.15
N ALA A 631 -26.59 2.75 9.63
CA ALA A 631 -26.02 1.40 9.66
C ALA A 631 -24.77 1.26 8.82
N LEU A 632 -24.70 1.93 7.66
CA LEU A 632 -23.48 2.01 6.86
C LEU A 632 -22.34 2.69 7.65
N GLY A 633 -22.64 3.73 8.42
CA GLY A 633 -21.66 4.35 9.32
C GLY A 633 -21.15 3.37 10.38
N GLY A 634 -22.04 2.61 11.00
CA GLY A 634 -21.65 1.52 11.91
C GLY A 634 -20.77 0.48 11.22
N TYR A 635 -21.14 0.07 10.00
CA TYR A 635 -20.39 -0.87 9.17
C TYR A 635 -18.96 -0.37 8.89
N LEU A 636 -18.80 0.87 8.45
CA LEU A 636 -17.48 1.45 8.16
C LEU A 636 -16.62 1.51 9.43
N ALA A 637 -17.20 1.91 10.57
CA ALA A 637 -16.48 1.92 11.85
C ALA A 637 -15.98 0.52 12.24
N GLY A 638 -16.84 -0.50 12.11
CA GLY A 638 -16.48 -1.89 12.37
C GLY A 638 -15.39 -2.41 11.45
N ALA A 639 -15.50 -2.13 10.14
CA ALA A 639 -14.53 -2.55 9.13
C ALA A 639 -13.15 -1.89 9.34
N ILE A 640 -13.11 -0.61 9.69
CA ILE A 640 -11.86 0.09 10.01
C ILE A 640 -11.20 -0.54 11.24
N LEU A 641 -11.94 -0.72 12.32
CA LEU A 641 -11.43 -1.26 13.58
C LEU A 641 -10.83 -2.65 13.39
N THR A 642 -11.64 -3.60 12.91
CA THR A 642 -11.20 -5.00 12.81
C THR A 642 -10.21 -5.22 11.68
N GLY A 643 -10.36 -4.52 10.55
CA GLY A 643 -9.43 -4.59 9.42
C GLY A 643 -8.03 -4.15 9.82
N GLN A 644 -7.92 -3.06 10.59
CA GLN A 644 -6.65 -2.58 11.12
C GLN A 644 -6.00 -3.58 12.09
N LEU A 645 -6.78 -4.08 13.05
CA LEU A 645 -6.30 -5.05 14.05
C LEU A 645 -5.74 -6.29 13.36
N LEU A 646 -6.48 -6.85 12.42
CA LEU A 646 -6.08 -8.01 11.64
C LEU A 646 -4.85 -7.74 10.76
N ALA A 647 -4.78 -6.57 10.11
CA ALA A 647 -3.66 -6.23 9.24
C ALA A 647 -2.34 -6.19 10.01
N VAL A 648 -2.30 -5.50 11.18
CA VAL A 648 -1.10 -5.46 12.03
C VAL A 648 -0.77 -6.84 12.57
N PHE A 649 -1.76 -7.57 13.09
CA PHE A 649 -1.59 -8.92 13.59
C PHE A 649 -0.94 -9.83 12.56
N MET A 650 -1.53 -9.91 11.36
CA MET A 650 -1.03 -10.81 10.32
C MET A 650 0.35 -10.40 9.80
N ALA A 651 0.57 -9.10 9.57
CA ALA A 651 1.84 -8.61 9.06
C ALA A 651 2.98 -8.89 10.05
N ASN A 652 2.81 -8.58 11.33
CA ASN A 652 3.87 -8.73 12.32
C ASN A 652 4.08 -10.20 12.73
N THR A 653 2.99 -10.98 12.84
CA THR A 653 3.10 -12.44 13.10
C THR A 653 3.93 -13.12 12.02
N GLY A 654 3.56 -12.93 10.75
CA GLY A 654 4.27 -13.55 9.62
C GLY A 654 5.72 -13.08 9.51
N ALA A 655 5.97 -11.78 9.70
CA ALA A 655 7.33 -11.23 9.69
C ALA A 655 8.20 -11.76 10.84
N THR A 656 7.60 -12.01 12.01
CA THR A 656 8.32 -12.59 13.15
C THR A 656 8.72 -14.04 12.90
N TRP A 657 7.83 -14.83 12.29
CA TRP A 657 8.16 -16.23 11.90
C TRP A 657 9.25 -16.27 10.84
N ASP A 658 9.18 -15.48 9.80
CA ASP A 658 10.20 -15.40 8.75
C ASP A 658 11.57 -15.00 9.32
N ASN A 659 11.62 -13.93 10.11
CA ASN A 659 12.86 -13.47 10.71
C ASN A 659 13.40 -14.43 11.78
N ALA A 660 12.55 -15.23 12.42
CA ALA A 660 12.99 -16.33 13.29
C ALA A 660 13.65 -17.44 12.48
N LYS A 661 13.12 -17.81 11.27
CA LYS A 661 13.75 -18.73 10.32
C LYS A 661 15.13 -18.21 9.89
N LYS A 662 15.21 -16.95 9.43
CA LYS A 662 16.48 -16.33 9.00
C LYS A 662 17.53 -16.31 10.11
N LYS A 663 17.13 -15.99 11.35
CA LYS A 663 18.03 -16.06 12.51
C LYS A 663 18.61 -17.45 12.72
N ILE A 664 17.81 -18.50 12.52
CA ILE A 664 18.29 -19.88 12.61
C ILE A 664 19.22 -20.17 11.44
N GLU A 665 18.90 -19.76 10.23
CA GLU A 665 19.74 -19.93 9.04
C GLU A 665 21.12 -19.27 9.18
N ASP A 666 21.20 -18.15 9.90
CA ASP A 666 22.44 -17.44 10.23
C ASP A 666 23.31 -18.14 11.30
N GLY A 667 22.92 -19.35 11.72
CA GLY A 667 23.69 -20.20 12.64
C GLY A 667 23.12 -20.30 14.04
N PHE A 668 22.03 -19.61 14.38
CA PHE A 668 21.38 -19.79 15.67
C PHE A 668 20.79 -21.20 15.77
N LEU A 669 20.90 -21.85 16.93
CA LEU A 669 20.46 -23.24 17.15
C LEU A 669 21.06 -24.28 16.18
N GLY A 670 22.25 -24.03 15.63
CA GLY A 670 22.95 -24.95 14.76
C GLY A 670 22.76 -24.75 13.25
N GLY A 671 21.98 -23.77 12.84
CA GLY A 671 21.90 -23.34 11.45
C GLY A 671 20.99 -24.17 10.53
N LYS A 672 21.21 -24.03 9.24
CA LYS A 672 20.47 -24.74 8.17
C LYS A 672 20.53 -26.26 8.30
N GLY A 673 19.43 -26.94 7.99
CA GLY A 673 19.32 -28.39 7.97
C GLY A 673 19.01 -29.06 9.32
N THR A 674 18.98 -28.31 10.42
CA THR A 674 18.56 -28.80 11.75
C THR A 674 17.05 -29.00 11.82
N ASP A 675 16.57 -29.79 12.79
CA ASP A 675 15.11 -29.93 13.03
C ASP A 675 14.48 -28.60 13.47
N TYR A 676 15.25 -27.72 14.12
CA TYR A 676 14.83 -26.36 14.45
C TYR A 676 14.61 -25.52 13.20
N HIS A 677 15.48 -25.65 12.20
CA HIS A 677 15.32 -25.00 10.91
C HIS A 677 14.07 -25.51 10.17
N LYS A 678 13.83 -26.83 10.16
CA LYS A 678 12.60 -27.39 9.56
C LYS A 678 11.33 -26.88 10.23
N ALA A 679 11.34 -26.79 11.57
CA ALA A 679 10.23 -26.20 12.31
C ALA A 679 10.02 -24.72 11.95
N ALA A 680 11.09 -23.98 11.73
CA ALA A 680 11.03 -22.58 11.35
C ALA A 680 10.53 -22.37 9.91
N ILE A 681 10.88 -23.23 8.96
CA ILE A 681 10.32 -23.22 7.59
C ILE A 681 8.80 -23.38 7.64
N ILE A 682 8.28 -24.30 8.47
CA ILE A 682 6.82 -24.47 8.62
C ILE A 682 6.18 -23.20 9.14
N GLY A 683 6.81 -22.52 10.10
CA GLY A 683 6.32 -21.24 10.64
C GLY A 683 6.27 -20.15 9.59
N ASP A 684 7.30 -20.01 8.78
CA ASP A 684 7.39 -19.04 7.69
C ASP A 684 6.33 -19.33 6.61
N THR A 685 6.24 -20.58 6.14
CA THR A 685 5.25 -21.01 5.13
C THR A 685 3.80 -20.72 5.57
N VAL A 686 3.48 -20.87 6.87
CA VAL A 686 2.18 -20.47 7.43
C VAL A 686 2.04 -18.94 7.50
N GLY A 687 3.13 -18.25 7.76
CA GLY A 687 3.20 -16.79 7.86
C GLY A 687 3.10 -16.04 6.54
N ASP A 688 3.51 -16.67 5.45
CA ASP A 688 3.55 -16.06 4.11
C ASP A 688 2.19 -15.54 3.64
N PRO A 689 1.10 -16.32 3.66
CA PRO A 689 -0.23 -15.79 3.36
C PRO A 689 -0.67 -14.65 4.29
N PHE A 690 -0.17 -14.61 5.52
CA PHE A 690 -0.50 -13.56 6.50
C PHE A 690 0.22 -12.26 6.18
N LYS A 691 1.56 -12.30 6.09
CA LYS A 691 2.39 -11.09 5.97
C LYS A 691 2.36 -10.45 4.59
N ASP A 692 2.15 -11.23 3.52
CA ASP A 692 2.35 -10.78 2.15
C ASP A 692 1.05 -10.78 1.32
N THR A 693 -0.02 -11.48 1.74
CA THR A 693 -1.30 -11.49 1.03
C THR A 693 -2.42 -10.88 1.87
N ALA A 694 -2.92 -11.58 2.90
CA ALA A 694 -4.12 -11.17 3.61
C ALA A 694 -3.92 -9.87 4.41
N GLY A 695 -2.82 -9.76 5.18
CA GLY A 695 -2.53 -8.58 5.98
C GLY A 695 -2.49 -7.29 5.17
N PRO A 696 -1.58 -7.18 4.19
CA PRO A 696 -1.49 -5.99 3.35
C PRO A 696 -2.73 -5.72 2.49
N ALA A 697 -3.46 -6.75 2.05
CA ALA A 697 -4.67 -6.58 1.25
C ALA A 697 -5.84 -5.95 2.00
N LEU A 698 -5.83 -5.97 3.34
CA LEU A 698 -6.80 -5.25 4.16
C LEU A 698 -6.69 -3.72 4.02
N ASN A 699 -5.50 -3.18 3.70
CA ASN A 699 -5.31 -1.75 3.47
C ASN A 699 -6.21 -1.21 2.36
N PRO A 700 -6.08 -1.67 1.11
CA PRO A 700 -6.94 -1.19 0.03
C PRO A 700 -8.40 -1.59 0.25
N MET A 701 -8.69 -2.74 0.88
CA MET A 701 -10.06 -3.14 1.19
C MET A 701 -10.78 -2.08 2.05
N ILE A 702 -10.17 -1.65 3.17
CA ILE A 702 -10.77 -0.66 4.07
C ILE A 702 -11.07 0.65 3.33
N LYS A 703 -10.15 1.12 2.49
CA LYS A 703 -10.30 2.37 1.74
C LYS A 703 -11.35 2.25 0.64
N VAL A 704 -11.38 1.14 -0.10
CA VAL A 704 -12.43 0.87 -1.09
C VAL A 704 -13.81 0.91 -0.43
N MET A 705 -13.99 0.23 0.71
CA MET A 705 -15.26 0.24 1.44
C MET A 705 -15.67 1.66 1.88
N ASN A 706 -14.72 2.45 2.38
CA ASN A 706 -14.99 3.83 2.78
C ASN A 706 -15.37 4.72 1.59
N LEU A 707 -14.65 4.63 0.47
CA LEU A 707 -14.95 5.41 -0.72
C LEU A 707 -16.26 4.98 -1.38
N VAL A 708 -16.55 3.67 -1.45
CA VAL A 708 -17.88 3.19 -1.85
C VAL A 708 -18.95 3.78 -0.93
N GLY A 709 -18.71 3.79 0.40
CA GLY A 709 -19.60 4.39 1.37
C GLY A 709 -19.90 5.87 1.09
N ILE A 710 -18.87 6.67 0.81
CA ILE A 710 -19.01 8.09 0.45
C ILE A 710 -19.79 8.24 -0.86
N LEU A 711 -19.41 7.49 -1.89
CA LEU A 711 -20.04 7.55 -3.22
C LEU A 711 -21.53 7.18 -3.21
N ILE A 712 -21.94 6.25 -2.34
CA ILE A 712 -23.35 5.83 -2.25
C ILE A 712 -24.14 6.58 -1.19
N ALA A 713 -23.51 7.36 -0.31
CA ALA A 713 -24.17 8.09 0.77
C ALA A 713 -25.34 8.96 0.29
N PRO A 714 -25.22 9.75 -0.81
CA PRO A 714 -26.34 10.56 -1.31
C PRO A 714 -27.56 9.75 -1.73
N PHE A 715 -27.38 8.47 -2.04
CA PHE A 715 -28.45 7.56 -2.44
C PHE A 715 -29.01 6.78 -1.25
N ALA A 716 -28.20 6.45 -0.27
CA ALA A 716 -28.62 5.78 0.96
C ALA A 716 -29.58 6.64 1.80
N ILE A 717 -29.49 7.98 1.67
CA ILE A 717 -30.37 8.94 2.34
C ILE A 717 -31.74 9.02 1.65
N ARG A 718 -31.83 8.71 0.35
CA ARG A 718 -33.10 8.82 -0.41
C ARG A 718 -34.03 7.67 -0.04
N ASN A 719 -35.31 7.98 0.09
CA ASN A 719 -36.36 6.98 0.27
C ASN A 719 -36.62 6.22 -1.05
N LEU A 720 -35.78 5.23 -1.33
CA LEU A 720 -36.00 4.30 -2.45
C LEU A 720 -37.18 3.38 -2.17
N ASN A 721 -37.93 3.05 -3.21
CA ASN A 721 -39.02 2.08 -3.16
C ASN A 721 -38.48 0.72 -2.69
N TRP A 722 -39.25 0.03 -1.83
CA TRP A 722 -38.91 -1.29 -1.27
C TRP A 722 -38.52 -2.31 -2.36
N GLY A 723 -39.15 -2.27 -3.53
CA GLY A 723 -38.81 -3.14 -4.65
C GLY A 723 -37.39 -2.91 -5.18
N VAL A 724 -36.98 -1.65 -5.29
CA VAL A 724 -35.61 -1.28 -5.74
C VAL A 724 -34.57 -1.67 -4.70
N ARG A 725 -34.85 -1.43 -3.40
CA ARG A 725 -33.99 -1.85 -2.28
C ARG A 725 -33.80 -3.37 -2.29
N GLY A 726 -34.90 -4.12 -2.43
CA GLY A 726 -34.87 -5.59 -2.48
C GLY A 726 -34.08 -6.11 -3.68
N LEU A 727 -34.20 -5.48 -4.85
CA LEU A 727 -33.43 -5.85 -6.03
C LEU A 727 -31.94 -5.63 -5.84
N ILE A 728 -31.54 -4.45 -5.34
CA ILE A 728 -30.12 -4.15 -5.06
C ILE A 728 -29.55 -5.14 -4.06
N MET A 729 -30.28 -5.41 -2.97
CA MET A 729 -29.85 -6.37 -1.96
C MET A 729 -29.73 -7.79 -2.53
N ALA A 730 -30.68 -8.23 -3.34
CA ALA A 730 -30.63 -9.54 -3.99
C ALA A 730 -29.42 -9.66 -4.93
N VAL A 731 -29.14 -8.64 -5.74
CA VAL A 731 -27.94 -8.60 -6.61
C VAL A 731 -26.66 -8.67 -5.76
N CYS A 732 -26.54 -7.88 -4.70
CA CYS A 732 -25.35 -7.91 -3.82
C CYS A 732 -25.16 -9.24 -3.08
N LEU A 733 -26.25 -9.98 -2.78
CA LEU A 733 -26.17 -11.29 -2.13
C LEU A 733 -25.86 -12.43 -3.12
N ILE A 734 -26.21 -12.27 -4.39
CA ILE A 734 -25.90 -13.24 -5.45
C ILE A 734 -24.45 -13.13 -5.91
N LEU A 735 -23.93 -11.92 -5.98
CA LEU A 735 -22.51 -11.63 -6.28
C LEU A 735 -21.60 -12.10 -5.15
#